data_48a0b7bdf59fb393822d2195bbd7c352
#
_entry.id   48a0b7bdf59fb393822d2195bbd7c352
#
_cell.length_a   1.000
_cell.length_b   1.000
_cell.length_c   1.000
_cell.angle_alpha   90.00
_cell.angle_beta   90.00
_cell.angle_gamma   90.00
#
_symmetry.space_group_name_H-M   'P 1'
#
loop_
_entity.id
_entity.type
_entity.pdbx_description
1 polymer ?
#
loop_
_entity_poly.entity_id
_entity_poly.type
_entity_poly.pdbx_seq_one_letter_code
_entity_poly.pdbx_strand_id
1 'polypeptide(L)'
;MSRIIALFTFALSLTAAFAAEKRLLKPEDFAAVREIDEPQFSPDGQSIVYVVGTVDLKKDKQPKNIWLAKWDGSENRALTFGETEQTHPRWSPDGKWIAFLSSRTDENENDQLWILSSAGGEAEQFTREKGSVTDFAWAPDSNRLVLVVHDPDSREPEAKENEKKTVPPIVIDRFQFKQDIDGYITARWSHLKLLDLASRKLDGLTSGAHDDLLPAWSPDGKEIVFVTKRGPDPDRTENWDLYLIEARAGGKERQLTTAPEADAHPDWESAPAWSPDNRMIAFVHGGDPKKIEYATHSLAIIPAAGGAAKVLTPDLDRNVARPRWSPDGKSIFALVEDDGAQILVRVATTGGAPEPVVAGRRTVNAFDVSKDDKVIVLVSTPDRPFEVFAAENRGLRCLTKQNDAFLAQIQLGRVEETKFKSQDGTEVHGFLIHPPNEKSGEKGPALLRPHGGPASQYQNEFEFEKQLFAANGYAVVMPNPRGSSGRGTEYAMGIYASWGERDVQDDLAAADDAVARGIADPDRLLVGGWSYGGMATNYLIATTTRFKAAFSGASTSNILAGYGTDQYVRDYEYELGTPWAHPEVWTKVSYPFLHADKIKTPTLFLCGESDFNVPLLNSEQMYQALRTLGVPTELVIYPGQFHDFTQPSYILDRYNRYLNWFGKYLPK
;
A
#
# COMPACT_ATOMS: atom_id res chain seq x y z
N MET A 1 -55.05 -53.54 -41.77
CA MET A 1 -53.80 -52.72 -41.84
C MET A 1 -53.99 -51.60 -40.87
N SER A 2 -53.59 -51.75 -39.60
CA SER A 2 -53.70 -50.76 -38.54
C SER A 2 -52.31 -50.15 -38.31
N ARG A 3 -52.16 -48.85 -38.49
CA ARG A 3 -50.93 -48.15 -38.16
C ARG A 3 -51.00 -47.59 -36.72
N ILE A 4 -50.09 -48.07 -35.87
CA ILE A 4 -49.88 -47.56 -34.52
C ILE A 4 -48.94 -46.37 -34.62
N ILE A 5 -49.40 -45.18 -34.15
CA ILE A 5 -48.60 -43.99 -33.99
C ILE A 5 -48.14 -43.96 -32.52
N ALA A 6 -46.85 -44.13 -32.29
CA ALA A 6 -46.25 -43.97 -30.97
C ALA A 6 -45.89 -42.48 -30.74
N LEU A 7 -46.57 -41.84 -29.79
CA LEU A 7 -46.19 -40.51 -29.28
C LEU A 7 -45.03 -40.67 -28.28
N PHE A 8 -43.86 -40.09 -28.64
CA PHE A 8 -42.75 -39.87 -27.71
C PHE A 8 -42.95 -38.56 -27.00
N THR A 9 -43.33 -38.58 -25.74
CA THR A 9 -43.36 -37.41 -24.85
C THR A 9 -41.96 -37.18 -24.33
N PHE A 10 -41.30 -36.10 -24.79
CA PHE A 10 -40.02 -35.60 -24.25
C PHE A 10 -40.35 -34.81 -22.98
N ALA A 11 -40.05 -35.38 -21.82
CA ALA A 11 -40.08 -34.66 -20.54
C ALA A 11 -38.80 -33.80 -20.43
N LEU A 12 -38.94 -32.51 -20.65
CA LEU A 12 -37.89 -31.51 -20.31
C LEU A 12 -37.86 -31.39 -18.77
N SER A 13 -36.91 -32.03 -18.12
CA SER A 13 -36.60 -31.78 -16.73
C SER A 13 -35.84 -30.41 -16.63
N LEU A 14 -36.57 -29.36 -16.29
CA LEU A 14 -35.97 -28.12 -15.81
C LEU A 14 -35.34 -28.41 -14.43
N THR A 15 -34.04 -28.67 -14.38
CA THR A 15 -33.26 -28.53 -13.15
C THR A 15 -33.12 -27.03 -12.87
N ALA A 16 -33.98 -26.49 -12.01
CA ALA A 16 -33.78 -25.24 -11.39
C ALA A 16 -32.49 -25.36 -10.54
N ALA A 17 -31.39 -24.80 -11.02
CA ALA A 17 -30.21 -24.62 -10.20
C ALA A 17 -30.63 -23.65 -9.09
N PHE A 18 -30.95 -24.17 -7.91
CA PHE A 18 -31.03 -23.33 -6.72
C PHE A 18 -29.64 -22.71 -6.55
N ALA A 19 -29.52 -21.40 -6.73
CA ALA A 19 -28.33 -20.67 -6.28
C ALA A 19 -28.16 -20.98 -4.79
N ALA A 20 -27.02 -21.54 -4.42
CA ALA A 20 -26.72 -21.82 -3.03
C ALA A 20 -26.87 -20.52 -2.22
N GLU A 21 -27.52 -20.57 -1.09
CA GLU A 21 -27.72 -19.43 -0.22
C GLU A 21 -26.31 -18.90 0.19
N LYS A 22 -26.07 -17.61 -0.02
CA LYS A 22 -24.81 -16.99 0.35
C LYS A 22 -24.61 -17.02 1.86
N ARG A 23 -23.41 -17.36 2.31
CA ARG A 23 -23.05 -17.38 3.73
C ARG A 23 -22.27 -16.14 4.15
N LEU A 24 -22.23 -15.89 5.45
CA LEU A 24 -21.41 -14.84 6.04
C LEU A 24 -19.90 -15.18 5.97
N LEU A 25 -19.06 -14.14 5.99
CA LEU A 25 -17.61 -14.28 6.10
C LEU A 25 -17.20 -14.90 7.44
N LYS A 26 -16.13 -15.67 7.40
CA LYS A 26 -15.41 -16.21 8.56
C LYS A 26 -13.94 -15.79 8.49
N PRO A 27 -13.21 -15.80 9.62
CA PRO A 27 -11.78 -15.45 9.61
C PRO A 27 -10.96 -16.21 8.57
N GLU A 28 -11.20 -17.52 8.39
CA GLU A 28 -10.44 -18.35 7.44
C GLU A 28 -10.64 -17.96 5.97
N ASP A 29 -11.69 -17.24 5.67
CA ASP A 29 -12.04 -16.83 4.28
C ASP A 29 -11.04 -15.82 3.68
N PHE A 30 -10.23 -15.16 4.50
CA PHE A 30 -9.16 -14.29 3.97
C PHE A 30 -8.24 -15.08 3.03
N ALA A 31 -8.02 -16.36 3.30
CA ALA A 31 -7.21 -17.23 2.46
C ALA A 31 -7.84 -17.56 1.10
N ALA A 32 -9.12 -17.27 0.90
CA ALA A 32 -9.80 -17.47 -0.39
C ALA A 32 -9.74 -16.18 -1.26
N VAL A 33 -9.44 -15.04 -0.67
CA VAL A 33 -9.25 -13.79 -1.42
C VAL A 33 -7.95 -13.87 -2.21
N ARG A 34 -8.02 -13.53 -3.49
CA ARG A 34 -6.86 -13.39 -4.37
C ARG A 34 -6.45 -11.93 -4.42
N GLU A 35 -5.21 -11.68 -4.10
CA GLU A 35 -4.59 -10.37 -4.27
C GLU A 35 -4.14 -10.22 -5.74
N ILE A 36 -4.54 -9.15 -6.40
CA ILE A 36 -4.20 -8.87 -7.80
C ILE A 36 -3.41 -7.59 -7.85
N ASP A 37 -2.26 -7.60 -8.52
CA ASP A 37 -1.40 -6.43 -8.61
C ASP A 37 -0.59 -6.37 -9.92
N GLU A 38 0.08 -5.24 -10.15
CA GLU A 38 1.09 -4.98 -11.19
C GLU A 38 0.66 -5.34 -12.62
N PRO A 39 -0.51 -4.91 -13.11
CA PRO A 39 -0.93 -5.20 -14.47
C PRO A 39 -0.11 -4.44 -15.48
N GLN A 40 0.38 -5.12 -16.55
CA GLN A 40 1.16 -4.52 -17.60
C GLN A 40 0.84 -5.11 -18.97
N PHE A 41 0.67 -4.24 -19.98
CA PHE A 41 0.46 -4.65 -21.36
C PHE A 41 1.70 -5.31 -21.97
N SER A 42 1.46 -6.31 -22.82
CA SER A 42 2.44 -6.71 -23.83
C SER A 42 2.66 -5.57 -24.85
N PRO A 43 3.85 -5.49 -25.48
CA PRO A 43 4.17 -4.41 -26.42
C PRO A 43 3.22 -4.29 -27.63
N ASP A 44 2.53 -5.38 -27.99
CA ASP A 44 1.50 -5.43 -29.05
C ASP A 44 0.07 -5.08 -28.54
N GLY A 45 -0.09 -4.84 -27.23
CA GLY A 45 -1.36 -4.51 -26.61
C GLY A 45 -2.42 -5.61 -26.65
N GLN A 46 -2.01 -6.90 -26.86
CA GLN A 46 -2.94 -8.03 -26.98
C GLN A 46 -2.98 -8.90 -25.72
N SER A 47 -2.00 -8.77 -24.83
CA SER A 47 -1.89 -9.54 -23.61
C SER A 47 -1.57 -8.63 -22.42
N ILE A 48 -1.90 -9.07 -21.25
CA ILE A 48 -1.60 -8.42 -19.98
C ILE A 48 -0.93 -9.45 -19.08
N VAL A 49 0.22 -9.13 -18.51
CA VAL A 49 0.78 -9.85 -17.37
C VAL A 49 0.37 -9.13 -16.08
N TYR A 50 0.19 -9.88 -15.01
CA TYR A 50 -0.16 -9.35 -13.70
C TYR A 50 0.23 -10.34 -12.61
N VAL A 51 0.28 -9.91 -11.37
CA VAL A 51 0.59 -10.74 -10.19
C VAL A 51 -0.69 -11.24 -9.55
N VAL A 52 -0.68 -12.48 -9.09
CA VAL A 52 -1.75 -13.06 -8.24
C VAL A 52 -1.13 -13.60 -6.97
N GLY A 53 -1.43 -12.94 -5.86
CA GLY A 53 -1.15 -13.41 -4.51
C GLY A 53 -2.20 -14.42 -4.04
N THR A 54 -1.74 -15.44 -3.35
CA THR A 54 -2.58 -16.50 -2.78
C THR A 54 -2.13 -16.84 -1.38
N VAL A 55 -3.02 -17.40 -0.56
CA VAL A 55 -2.69 -17.84 0.80
C VAL A 55 -2.76 -19.36 0.89
N ASP A 56 -1.69 -19.98 1.37
CA ASP A 56 -1.65 -21.40 1.72
C ASP A 56 -1.55 -21.57 3.25
N LEU A 57 -2.70 -21.72 3.91
CA LEU A 57 -2.77 -21.89 5.37
C LEU A 57 -2.07 -23.17 5.87
N LYS A 58 -1.87 -24.19 5.01
CA LYS A 58 -1.21 -25.43 5.42
C LYS A 58 0.31 -25.28 5.46
N LYS A 59 0.85 -24.51 4.53
CA LYS A 59 2.29 -24.19 4.44
C LYS A 59 2.66 -22.93 5.18
N ASP A 60 1.67 -22.18 5.65
CA ASP A 60 1.82 -20.87 6.29
C ASP A 60 2.59 -19.86 5.41
N LYS A 61 2.20 -19.78 4.13
CA LYS A 61 2.86 -18.96 3.10
C LYS A 61 1.86 -18.15 2.27
N GLN A 62 2.35 -17.05 1.72
CA GLN A 62 1.63 -16.18 0.78
C GLN A 62 2.38 -16.09 -0.56
N PRO A 63 2.39 -17.14 -1.38
CA PRO A 63 3.08 -17.10 -2.67
C PRO A 63 2.40 -16.14 -3.64
N LYS A 64 3.21 -15.39 -4.39
CA LYS A 64 2.79 -14.55 -5.51
C LYS A 64 3.28 -15.16 -6.81
N ASN A 65 2.42 -15.25 -7.81
CA ASN A 65 2.75 -15.83 -9.11
C ASN A 65 2.30 -14.91 -10.26
N ILE A 66 3.01 -14.98 -11.38
CA ILE A 66 2.73 -14.19 -12.57
C ILE A 66 1.67 -14.89 -13.41
N TRP A 67 0.67 -14.15 -13.82
CA TRP A 67 -0.43 -14.58 -14.67
C TRP A 67 -0.47 -13.79 -15.97
N LEU A 68 -1.10 -14.37 -16.97
CA LEU A 68 -1.37 -13.76 -18.26
C LEU A 68 -2.86 -13.76 -18.55
N ALA A 69 -3.38 -12.61 -18.97
CA ALA A 69 -4.71 -12.49 -19.54
C ALA A 69 -4.62 -11.94 -20.97
N LYS A 70 -5.56 -12.33 -21.85
CA LYS A 70 -5.73 -11.71 -23.15
C LYS A 70 -6.63 -10.48 -23.06
N TRP A 71 -6.33 -9.46 -23.86
CA TRP A 71 -7.14 -8.25 -23.96
C TRP A 71 -8.62 -8.53 -24.26
N ASP A 72 -8.91 -9.52 -25.10
CA ASP A 72 -10.26 -9.91 -25.46
C ASP A 72 -10.97 -10.78 -24.40
N GLY A 73 -10.27 -11.17 -23.32
CA GLY A 73 -10.78 -12.01 -22.25
C GLY A 73 -10.83 -13.52 -22.58
N SER A 74 -10.28 -13.95 -23.72
CA SER A 74 -10.32 -15.34 -24.19
C SER A 74 -9.43 -16.30 -23.39
N GLU A 75 -8.41 -15.79 -22.74
CA GLU A 75 -7.43 -16.57 -21.99
C GLU A 75 -7.08 -15.87 -20.67
N ASN A 76 -6.99 -16.65 -19.60
CA ASN A 76 -6.49 -16.23 -18.30
C ASN A 76 -5.81 -17.41 -17.61
N ARG A 77 -4.48 -17.38 -17.46
CA ARG A 77 -3.71 -18.50 -16.93
C ARG A 77 -2.46 -18.06 -16.18
N ALA A 78 -2.00 -18.90 -15.24
CA ALA A 78 -0.71 -18.73 -14.61
C ALA A 78 0.44 -18.96 -15.63
N LEU A 79 1.47 -18.13 -15.53
CA LEU A 79 2.73 -18.30 -16.24
C LEU A 79 3.80 -18.95 -15.37
N THR A 80 3.76 -18.65 -14.07
CA THR A 80 4.73 -19.17 -13.11
C THR A 80 4.02 -19.91 -11.99
N PHE A 81 4.74 -20.80 -11.34
CA PHE A 81 4.24 -21.64 -10.26
C PHE A 81 5.35 -21.76 -9.22
N GLY A 82 5.12 -21.29 -8.01
CA GLY A 82 6.11 -21.32 -6.96
C GLY A 82 5.50 -21.11 -5.57
N GLU A 83 6.31 -21.38 -4.55
CA GLU A 83 5.96 -21.17 -3.15
C GLU A 83 6.52 -19.86 -2.59
N THR A 84 7.38 -19.19 -3.35
CA THR A 84 7.95 -17.88 -3.06
C THR A 84 7.27 -16.79 -3.87
N GLU A 85 7.52 -15.56 -3.54
CA GLU A 85 7.02 -14.43 -4.30
C GLU A 85 7.73 -14.30 -5.65
N GLN A 86 6.96 -13.93 -6.66
CA GLN A 86 7.39 -13.61 -8.01
C GLN A 86 6.64 -12.35 -8.41
N THR A 87 7.37 -11.25 -8.45
CA THR A 87 6.83 -9.89 -8.54
C THR A 87 7.50 -9.09 -9.65
N HIS A 88 7.04 -7.88 -9.90
CA HIS A 88 7.58 -6.96 -10.90
C HIS A 88 7.65 -7.53 -12.32
N PRO A 89 6.59 -8.19 -12.85
CA PRO A 89 6.63 -8.68 -14.23
C PRO A 89 6.73 -7.51 -15.21
N ARG A 90 7.71 -7.55 -16.13
CA ARG A 90 7.92 -6.52 -17.16
C ARG A 90 8.22 -7.20 -18.50
N TRP A 91 7.44 -6.86 -19.53
CA TRP A 91 7.70 -7.30 -20.88
C TRP A 91 8.95 -6.64 -21.46
N SER A 92 9.77 -7.40 -22.19
CA SER A 92 10.76 -6.80 -23.09
C SER A 92 10.05 -6.02 -24.20
N PRO A 93 10.61 -4.89 -24.68
CA PRO A 93 10.01 -4.07 -25.75
C PRO A 93 9.73 -4.82 -27.06
N ASP A 94 10.46 -5.90 -27.36
CA ASP A 94 10.23 -6.77 -28.52
C ASP A 94 9.18 -7.88 -28.28
N GLY A 95 8.67 -7.98 -27.06
CA GLY A 95 7.61 -8.92 -26.67
C GLY A 95 8.06 -10.38 -26.53
N LYS A 96 9.37 -10.68 -26.58
CA LYS A 96 9.84 -12.07 -26.51
C LYS A 96 10.02 -12.56 -25.08
N TRP A 97 10.24 -11.67 -24.12
CA TRP A 97 10.62 -11.99 -22.77
C TRP A 97 9.73 -11.29 -21.73
N ILE A 98 9.61 -11.92 -20.58
CA ILE A 98 9.04 -11.34 -19.37
C ILE A 98 10.11 -11.47 -18.29
N ALA A 99 10.62 -10.34 -17.81
CA ALA A 99 11.50 -10.30 -16.64
C ALA A 99 10.68 -10.13 -15.36
N PHE A 100 11.19 -10.65 -14.26
CA PHE A 100 10.55 -10.54 -12.94
C PHE A 100 11.56 -10.77 -11.80
N LEU A 101 11.18 -10.42 -10.59
CA LEU A 101 11.97 -10.62 -9.38
C LEU A 101 11.48 -11.85 -8.60
N SER A 102 12.43 -12.58 -8.00
CA SER A 102 12.14 -13.70 -7.10
C SER A 102 13.37 -14.15 -6.33
N SER A 103 13.18 -14.53 -5.07
CA SER A 103 14.21 -15.10 -4.17
C SER A 103 14.26 -16.63 -4.16
N ARG A 104 13.54 -17.30 -5.05
CA ARG A 104 13.29 -18.77 -5.04
C ARG A 104 14.52 -19.70 -4.99
N THR A 105 15.71 -19.19 -5.24
CA THR A 105 16.96 -19.97 -5.16
C THR A 105 17.99 -19.36 -4.22
N ASP A 106 17.66 -18.29 -3.53
CA ASP A 106 18.56 -17.61 -2.62
C ASP A 106 18.27 -18.01 -1.16
N GLU A 107 19.29 -18.52 -0.46
CA GLU A 107 19.16 -18.95 0.93
C GLU A 107 18.95 -17.79 1.92
N ASN A 108 19.34 -16.58 1.51
CA ASN A 108 19.16 -15.35 2.28
C ASN A 108 17.90 -14.57 1.87
N GLU A 109 17.06 -15.18 1.03
CA GLU A 109 15.82 -14.58 0.51
C GLU A 109 16.03 -13.28 -0.30
N ASN A 110 17.24 -13.04 -0.84
CA ASN A 110 17.51 -11.91 -1.71
C ASN A 110 16.87 -12.11 -3.08
N ASP A 111 16.07 -11.16 -3.52
CA ASP A 111 15.48 -11.18 -4.83
C ASP A 111 16.55 -11.05 -5.93
N GLN A 112 16.38 -11.83 -6.98
CA GLN A 112 17.22 -11.85 -8.16
C GLN A 112 16.37 -11.66 -9.42
N LEU A 113 17.00 -11.23 -10.50
CA LEU A 113 16.34 -11.10 -11.81
C LEU A 113 16.18 -12.46 -12.47
N TRP A 114 14.95 -12.76 -12.86
CA TRP A 114 14.57 -13.94 -13.64
C TRP A 114 13.95 -13.52 -14.95
N ILE A 115 14.17 -14.30 -16.02
CA ILE A 115 13.59 -14.04 -17.33
C ILE A 115 12.89 -15.30 -17.84
N LEU A 116 11.66 -15.12 -18.30
CA LEU A 116 10.78 -16.14 -18.88
C LEU A 116 10.52 -15.80 -20.35
N SER A 117 10.57 -16.82 -21.23
CA SER A 117 10.12 -16.65 -22.61
C SER A 117 8.59 -16.40 -22.66
N SER A 118 8.16 -15.42 -23.45
CA SER A 118 6.72 -15.19 -23.68
C SER A 118 6.01 -16.36 -24.37
N ALA A 119 6.76 -17.23 -25.06
CA ALA A 119 6.27 -18.46 -25.64
C ALA A 119 6.05 -19.59 -24.62
N GLY A 120 6.48 -19.39 -23.37
CA GLY A 120 6.44 -20.38 -22.29
C GLY A 120 7.76 -21.09 -22.06
N GLY A 121 7.78 -22.03 -21.12
CA GLY A 121 8.98 -22.74 -20.68
C GLY A 121 9.32 -22.41 -19.23
N GLU A 122 10.53 -22.75 -18.79
CA GLU A 122 11.03 -22.42 -17.46
C GLU A 122 11.72 -21.05 -17.48
N ALA A 123 11.57 -20.30 -16.39
CA ALA A 123 12.29 -19.05 -16.20
C ALA A 123 13.75 -19.31 -15.85
N GLU A 124 14.65 -18.49 -16.38
CA GLU A 124 16.07 -18.56 -16.14
C GLU A 124 16.53 -17.42 -15.21
N GLN A 125 17.37 -17.73 -14.22
CA GLN A 125 17.99 -16.74 -13.35
C GLN A 125 19.12 -16.01 -14.08
N PHE A 126 19.06 -14.68 -14.11
CA PHE A 126 20.03 -13.83 -14.81
C PHE A 126 21.03 -13.15 -13.87
N THR A 127 20.67 -12.92 -12.61
CA THR A 127 21.58 -12.34 -11.61
C THR A 127 21.84 -13.30 -10.45
N ARG A 128 23.00 -13.13 -9.81
CA ARG A 128 23.42 -13.81 -8.59
C ARG A 128 24.21 -12.84 -7.73
N GLU A 129 23.58 -11.69 -7.46
CA GLU A 129 24.17 -10.67 -6.63
C GLU A 129 24.14 -11.11 -5.15
N LYS A 130 25.11 -10.65 -4.36
CA LYS A 130 25.13 -10.89 -2.91
C LYS A 130 24.05 -10.09 -2.17
N GLY A 131 23.60 -8.98 -2.73
CA GLY A 131 22.48 -8.19 -2.28
C GLY A 131 21.24 -8.43 -3.11
N SER A 132 20.15 -7.80 -2.76
CA SER A 132 18.85 -7.93 -3.44
C SER A 132 18.76 -7.06 -4.68
N VAL A 133 18.17 -7.56 -5.76
CA VAL A 133 17.67 -6.74 -6.87
C VAL A 133 16.26 -6.29 -6.49
N THR A 134 16.09 -4.99 -6.28
CA THR A 134 14.82 -4.43 -5.77
C THR A 134 13.92 -3.84 -6.85
N ASP A 135 14.49 -3.42 -7.98
CA ASP A 135 13.74 -2.90 -9.13
C ASP A 135 14.57 -3.06 -10.42
N PHE A 136 13.92 -2.93 -11.56
CA PHE A 136 14.58 -2.94 -12.87
C PHE A 136 13.74 -2.31 -13.98
N ALA A 137 14.43 -1.88 -15.06
CA ALA A 137 13.77 -1.43 -16.28
C ALA A 137 14.47 -1.96 -17.55
N TRP A 138 13.66 -2.38 -18.54
CA TRP A 138 14.16 -2.79 -19.85
C TRP A 138 14.63 -1.60 -20.67
N ALA A 139 15.80 -1.74 -21.31
CA ALA A 139 16.20 -0.82 -22.35
C ALA A 139 15.31 -0.98 -23.61
N PRO A 140 15.10 0.08 -24.40
CA PRO A 140 14.29 0.02 -25.63
C PRO A 140 14.78 -0.99 -26.67
N ASP A 141 16.05 -1.36 -26.62
CA ASP A 141 16.67 -2.34 -27.52
C ASP A 141 16.40 -3.82 -27.17
N SER A 142 15.73 -4.08 -26.04
CA SER A 142 15.45 -5.41 -25.51
C SER A 142 16.68 -6.28 -25.19
N ASN A 143 17.88 -5.70 -25.18
CA ASN A 143 19.14 -6.41 -24.95
C ASN A 143 19.79 -6.02 -23.62
N ARG A 144 19.34 -4.95 -23.00
CA ARG A 144 19.90 -4.43 -21.74
C ARG A 144 18.80 -4.18 -20.74
N LEU A 145 19.17 -4.28 -19.44
CA LEU A 145 18.34 -3.82 -18.32
C LEU A 145 19.18 -2.91 -17.42
N VAL A 146 18.54 -1.91 -16.83
CA VAL A 146 19.06 -1.27 -15.63
C VAL A 146 18.42 -1.95 -14.43
N LEU A 147 19.23 -2.27 -13.41
CA LEU A 147 18.80 -2.89 -12.16
C LEU A 147 19.09 -1.94 -11.02
N VAL A 148 18.21 -1.90 -10.03
CA VAL A 148 18.50 -1.35 -8.70
C VAL A 148 18.97 -2.51 -7.83
N VAL A 149 20.20 -2.43 -7.34
CA VAL A 149 20.79 -3.49 -6.51
C VAL A 149 21.13 -2.91 -5.15
N HIS A 150 20.49 -3.47 -4.12
CA HIS A 150 20.78 -3.12 -2.73
C HIS A 150 22.10 -3.79 -2.30
N ASP A 151 22.95 -3.06 -1.61
CA ASP A 151 24.22 -3.59 -1.14
C ASP A 151 24.03 -4.77 -0.18
N PRO A 152 24.90 -5.79 -0.23
CA PRO A 152 24.82 -6.90 0.71
C PRO A 152 25.05 -6.44 2.14
N ASP A 153 24.50 -7.17 3.10
CA ASP A 153 24.81 -6.93 4.51
C ASP A 153 26.28 -7.27 4.78
N SER A 154 27.09 -6.27 5.12
CA SER A 154 28.49 -6.43 5.43
C SER A 154 28.76 -7.30 6.66
N ARG A 155 27.73 -7.59 7.46
CA ARG A 155 27.78 -8.47 8.64
C ARG A 155 27.62 -9.94 8.28
N GLU A 156 27.22 -10.27 7.06
CA GLU A 156 27.16 -11.66 6.63
C GLU A 156 28.58 -12.26 6.67
N PRO A 157 28.85 -13.25 7.53
CA PRO A 157 30.17 -13.86 7.57
C PRO A 157 30.42 -14.56 6.24
N GLU A 158 31.54 -14.25 5.58
CA GLU A 158 32.00 -15.08 4.47
C GLU A 158 32.06 -16.53 4.98
N ALA A 159 31.11 -17.35 4.53
CA ALA A 159 30.95 -18.71 5.00
C ALA A 159 32.17 -19.54 4.60
N LYS A 160 33.08 -19.75 5.54
CA LYS A 160 33.98 -20.90 5.48
C LYS A 160 33.24 -22.08 6.08
N GLU A 161 33.05 -23.13 5.29
CA GLU A 161 32.48 -24.39 5.76
C GLU A 161 33.12 -24.78 7.11
N ASN A 162 32.26 -25.02 8.14
CA ASN A 162 32.59 -25.53 9.47
C ASN A 162 33.06 -24.55 10.57
N GLU A 163 33.01 -23.25 10.47
CA GLU A 163 33.17 -22.35 11.60
C GLU A 163 31.85 -21.71 12.03
N LYS A 164 31.38 -22.02 13.27
CA LYS A 164 30.34 -21.20 13.93
C LYS A 164 30.94 -19.84 14.26
N LYS A 165 30.78 -18.88 13.39
CA LYS A 165 31.17 -17.49 13.67
C LYS A 165 30.07 -16.78 14.45
N THR A 166 30.45 -16.13 15.54
CA THR A 166 29.59 -15.19 16.25
C THR A 166 29.27 -14.04 15.31
N VAL A 167 27.97 -13.69 15.15
CA VAL A 167 27.56 -12.53 14.39
C VAL A 167 28.20 -11.27 15.00
N PRO A 168 28.89 -10.42 14.21
CA PRO A 168 29.54 -9.23 14.74
C PRO A 168 28.51 -8.23 15.28
N PRO A 169 28.92 -7.31 16.19
CA PRO A 169 28.05 -6.26 16.66
C PRO A 169 27.65 -5.33 15.51
N ILE A 170 26.43 -4.78 15.58
CA ILE A 170 25.95 -3.76 14.65
C ILE A 170 26.58 -2.43 15.06
N VAL A 171 27.27 -1.79 14.11
CA VAL A 171 27.86 -0.45 14.30
C VAL A 171 27.07 0.54 13.44
N ILE A 172 26.52 1.56 14.06
CA ILE A 172 25.66 2.55 13.42
C ILE A 172 26.32 3.93 13.54
N ASP A 173 26.45 4.61 12.42
CA ASP A 173 27.07 5.95 12.29
C ASP A 173 26.28 6.89 11.37
N ARG A 174 25.02 6.52 11.05
CA ARG A 174 24.10 7.29 10.19
C ARG A 174 22.87 7.79 10.97
N PHE A 175 22.22 8.83 10.50
CA PHE A 175 21.06 9.43 11.14
C PHE A 175 19.82 8.55 11.08
N GLN A 176 19.43 8.11 9.88
CA GLN A 176 18.37 7.11 9.69
C GLN A 176 18.98 5.72 9.86
N PHE A 177 18.70 5.06 10.97
CA PHE A 177 19.37 3.80 11.31
C PHE A 177 18.40 2.64 11.52
N LYS A 178 17.10 2.87 11.36
CA LYS A 178 16.05 1.85 11.42
C LYS A 178 15.07 2.03 10.28
N GLN A 179 14.61 0.92 9.75
CA GLN A 179 13.55 0.85 8.75
C GLN A 179 12.76 -0.43 9.00
N ASP A 180 11.44 -0.40 8.85
CA ASP A 180 10.64 -1.61 8.96
C ASP A 180 11.05 -2.60 7.87
N ILE A 181 10.98 -3.90 8.16
CA ILE A 181 11.47 -5.01 7.32
C ILE A 181 13.01 -5.08 7.27
N ASP A 182 13.70 -3.97 6.98
CA ASP A 182 15.18 -3.93 6.92
C ASP A 182 15.86 -4.04 8.29
N GLY A 183 15.17 -3.65 9.35
CA GLY A 183 15.70 -3.65 10.70
C GLY A 183 16.67 -2.49 10.96
N TYR A 184 17.88 -2.82 11.48
CA TYR A 184 18.93 -1.82 11.65
C TYR A 184 19.66 -1.59 10.33
N ILE A 185 19.51 -0.38 9.78
CA ILE A 185 20.22 0.03 8.57
C ILE A 185 21.66 0.43 8.91
N THR A 186 22.58 -0.10 8.13
CA THR A 186 24.01 0.23 8.20
C THR A 186 24.40 1.00 6.93
N ALA A 187 25.69 1.00 6.57
CA ALA A 187 26.16 1.59 5.31
C ALA A 187 25.79 0.70 4.09
N ARG A 188 24.52 0.41 3.91
CA ARG A 188 23.95 -0.35 2.79
C ARG A 188 23.14 0.63 1.94
N TRP A 189 23.45 0.67 0.66
CA TRP A 189 22.85 1.60 -0.29
C TRP A 189 22.37 0.85 -1.53
N SER A 190 21.47 1.45 -2.25
CA SER A 190 20.94 0.92 -3.51
C SER A 190 21.60 1.64 -4.68
N HIS A 191 22.17 0.87 -5.61
CA HIS A 191 22.89 1.41 -6.76
C HIS A 191 22.37 0.88 -8.08
N LEU A 192 22.51 1.70 -9.13
CA LEU A 192 22.17 1.28 -10.48
C LEU A 192 23.28 0.43 -11.09
N LYS A 193 22.89 -0.70 -11.66
CA LYS A 193 23.76 -1.57 -12.46
C LYS A 193 23.15 -1.82 -13.84
N LEU A 194 24.01 -1.94 -14.85
CA LEU A 194 23.63 -2.20 -16.23
C LEU A 194 23.92 -3.67 -16.58
N LEU A 195 22.87 -4.41 -16.88
CA LEU A 195 22.96 -5.81 -17.35
C LEU A 195 22.87 -5.87 -18.87
N ASP A 196 23.86 -6.52 -19.52
CA ASP A 196 23.81 -6.95 -20.92
C ASP A 196 23.38 -8.41 -20.98
N LEU A 197 22.28 -8.69 -21.66
CA LEU A 197 21.68 -10.02 -21.69
C LEU A 197 22.53 -11.06 -22.42
N ALA A 198 23.20 -10.67 -23.50
CA ALA A 198 23.93 -11.60 -24.33
C ALA A 198 25.20 -12.10 -23.66
N SER A 199 25.94 -11.20 -23.03
CA SER A 199 27.15 -11.50 -22.29
C SER A 199 26.95 -11.85 -20.84
N ARG A 200 25.76 -11.53 -20.27
CA ARG A 200 25.43 -11.59 -18.85
C ARG A 200 26.35 -10.72 -17.98
N LYS A 201 26.98 -9.73 -18.57
CA LYS A 201 27.85 -8.82 -17.87
C LYS A 201 27.00 -7.80 -17.11
N LEU A 202 27.31 -7.60 -15.83
CA LEU A 202 26.71 -6.61 -14.97
C LEU A 202 27.76 -5.53 -14.67
N ASP A 203 27.54 -4.31 -15.15
CA ASP A 203 28.42 -3.17 -14.94
C ASP A 203 27.78 -2.19 -13.94
N GLY A 204 28.54 -1.69 -12.95
CA GLY A 204 28.08 -0.62 -12.08
C GLY A 204 27.91 0.69 -12.87
N LEU A 205 26.76 1.35 -12.68
CA LEU A 205 26.50 2.68 -13.23
C LEU A 205 26.72 3.76 -12.16
N THR A 206 26.22 3.55 -10.96
CA THR A 206 26.32 4.50 -9.84
C THR A 206 27.01 3.88 -8.64
N SER A 207 27.43 4.70 -7.69
CA SER A 207 28.06 4.29 -6.43
C SER A 207 28.13 5.46 -5.47
N GLY A 208 28.26 5.20 -4.18
CA GLY A 208 28.40 6.26 -3.16
C GLY A 208 27.60 5.96 -1.89
N ALA A 209 27.59 6.88 -0.95
CA ALA A 209 26.83 6.77 0.29
C ALA A 209 25.42 7.40 0.14
N HIS A 210 24.63 6.91 -0.78
CA HIS A 210 23.27 7.34 -1.10
C HIS A 210 22.55 6.28 -1.93
N ASP A 211 21.22 6.32 -1.90
CA ASP A 211 20.37 5.45 -2.71
C ASP A 211 20.09 6.08 -4.08
N ASP A 212 20.11 5.26 -5.13
CA ASP A 212 19.75 5.59 -6.50
C ASP A 212 18.61 4.66 -6.92
N LEU A 213 17.41 5.20 -7.11
CA LEU A 213 16.15 4.45 -7.19
C LEU A 213 15.32 4.84 -8.43
N LEU A 214 14.26 4.07 -8.71
CA LEU A 214 13.23 4.34 -9.71
C LEU A 214 13.80 4.67 -11.12
N PRO A 215 14.65 3.84 -11.70
CA PRO A 215 15.27 4.12 -12.99
C PRO A 215 14.28 4.01 -14.16
N ALA A 216 14.36 4.95 -15.11
CA ALA A 216 13.60 4.88 -16.35
C ALA A 216 14.47 5.26 -17.57
N TRP A 217 14.40 4.43 -18.61
CA TRP A 217 15.16 4.62 -19.84
C TRP A 217 14.59 5.73 -20.72
N SER A 218 15.49 6.51 -21.32
CA SER A 218 15.12 7.35 -22.47
C SER A 218 14.65 6.47 -23.64
N PRO A 219 13.64 6.87 -24.42
CA PRO A 219 13.16 6.12 -25.58
C PRO A 219 14.23 5.78 -26.63
N ASP A 220 15.31 6.58 -26.72
CA ASP A 220 16.44 6.31 -27.63
C ASP A 220 17.53 5.41 -27.00
N GLY A 221 17.38 5.01 -25.73
CA GLY A 221 18.26 4.09 -25.02
C GLY A 221 19.64 4.64 -24.66
N LYS A 222 19.82 5.98 -24.64
CA LYS A 222 21.11 6.61 -24.35
C LYS A 222 21.26 7.09 -22.92
N GLU A 223 20.19 7.47 -22.26
CA GLU A 223 20.19 7.98 -20.90
C GLU A 223 19.18 7.22 -20.03
N ILE A 224 19.43 7.25 -18.72
CA ILE A 224 18.54 6.74 -17.69
C ILE A 224 18.26 7.90 -16.73
N VAL A 225 16.99 8.21 -16.48
CA VAL A 225 16.59 9.08 -15.38
C VAL A 225 16.42 8.22 -14.13
N PHE A 226 16.79 8.74 -12.98
CA PHE A 226 16.61 8.09 -11.67
C PHE A 226 16.48 9.13 -10.58
N VAL A 227 16.11 8.72 -9.37
CA VAL A 227 15.97 9.60 -8.21
C VAL A 227 17.00 9.28 -7.15
N THR A 228 17.51 10.29 -6.47
CA THR A 228 18.52 10.12 -5.42
C THR A 228 18.50 11.31 -4.45
N LYS A 229 18.87 11.04 -3.20
CA LYS A 229 19.17 12.09 -2.21
C LYS A 229 20.69 12.18 -2.05
N ARG A 230 21.27 13.34 -2.30
CA ARG A 230 22.71 13.53 -2.19
C ARG A 230 23.06 14.66 -1.23
N GLY A 231 24.24 14.59 -0.66
CA GLY A 231 24.73 15.60 0.27
C GLY A 231 25.59 14.98 1.37
N PRO A 232 26.04 15.80 2.32
CA PRO A 232 26.88 15.31 3.44
C PRO A 232 26.17 14.34 4.38
N ASP A 233 24.85 14.49 4.52
CA ASP A 233 24.00 13.64 5.37
C ASP A 233 22.62 13.52 4.70
N PRO A 234 22.47 12.59 3.71
CA PRO A 234 21.23 12.47 2.94
C PRO A 234 20.04 12.02 3.78
N ASP A 235 20.28 11.38 4.91
CA ASP A 235 19.23 10.90 5.80
C ASP A 235 18.44 12.04 6.48
N ARG A 236 19.02 13.24 6.56
CA ARG A 236 18.39 14.41 7.22
C ARG A 236 17.42 15.19 6.33
N THR A 237 17.25 14.80 5.09
CA THR A 237 16.40 15.51 4.15
C THR A 237 15.41 14.58 3.47
N GLU A 238 14.26 15.13 3.08
CA GLU A 238 13.32 14.49 2.16
C GLU A 238 13.46 15.02 0.74
N ASN A 239 14.49 15.79 0.48
CA ASN A 239 14.73 16.33 -0.85
C ASN A 239 15.34 15.27 -1.77
N TRP A 240 14.49 14.55 -2.46
CA TRP A 240 14.86 13.69 -3.57
C TRP A 240 14.92 14.50 -4.85
N ASP A 241 15.95 14.28 -5.65
CA ASP A 241 16.16 14.96 -6.92
C ASP A 241 16.22 13.98 -8.08
N LEU A 242 15.80 14.44 -9.28
CA LEU A 242 16.00 13.72 -10.52
C LEU A 242 17.44 13.90 -11.02
N TYR A 243 18.06 12.78 -11.37
CA TYR A 243 19.37 12.72 -12.02
C TYR A 243 19.26 11.98 -13.34
N LEU A 244 20.17 12.27 -14.24
CA LEU A 244 20.36 11.56 -15.51
C LEU A 244 21.75 10.98 -15.57
N ILE A 245 21.88 9.76 -16.12
CA ILE A 245 23.16 9.11 -16.38
C ILE A 245 23.17 8.54 -17.80
N GLU A 246 24.32 8.66 -18.49
CA GLU A 246 24.54 7.97 -19.78
C GLU A 246 24.48 6.46 -19.56
N ALA A 247 23.73 5.75 -20.38
CA ALA A 247 23.44 4.31 -20.23
C ALA A 247 24.62 3.41 -20.67
N ARG A 248 25.80 3.62 -20.06
CA ARG A 248 27.04 2.85 -20.29
C ARG A 248 27.95 2.89 -19.07
N ALA A 249 28.81 1.90 -18.92
CA ALA A 249 29.84 1.88 -17.88
C ALA A 249 30.67 3.17 -17.91
N GLY A 250 30.83 3.81 -16.75
CA GLY A 250 31.51 5.11 -16.61
C GLY A 250 30.76 6.26 -17.29
N GLY A 251 29.46 6.14 -17.47
CA GLY A 251 28.58 7.19 -17.99
C GLY A 251 28.63 8.44 -17.11
N LYS A 252 28.42 9.60 -17.71
CA LYS A 252 28.39 10.88 -16.97
C LYS A 252 27.02 11.06 -16.35
N GLU A 253 27.02 11.40 -15.07
CA GLU A 253 25.84 11.83 -14.34
C GLU A 253 25.65 13.35 -14.44
N ARG A 254 24.38 13.77 -14.35
CA ARG A 254 24.02 15.18 -14.17
C ARG A 254 22.73 15.30 -13.38
N GLN A 255 22.70 16.23 -12.45
CA GLN A 255 21.48 16.60 -11.72
C GLN A 255 20.52 17.34 -12.65
N LEU A 256 19.23 16.99 -12.58
CA LEU A 256 18.20 17.58 -13.42
C LEU A 256 17.31 18.55 -12.63
N THR A 257 16.92 18.21 -11.40
CA THR A 257 16.15 19.07 -10.51
C THR A 257 17.02 19.55 -9.34
N THR A 258 16.68 20.70 -8.79
CA THR A 258 17.45 21.36 -7.69
C THR A 258 16.52 22.14 -6.77
N ALA A 259 15.22 21.88 -6.84
CA ALA A 259 14.24 22.49 -5.94
C ALA A 259 14.44 21.93 -4.51
N PRO A 260 14.05 22.66 -3.46
CA PRO A 260 14.13 22.13 -2.09
C PRO A 260 13.02 21.12 -1.77
N GLU A 261 12.01 21.01 -2.60
CA GLU A 261 10.91 20.04 -2.53
C GLU A 261 11.35 18.71 -3.12
N ALA A 262 10.77 17.62 -2.62
CA ALA A 262 11.02 16.27 -3.17
C ALA A 262 10.48 16.14 -4.59
N ASP A 263 11.30 15.58 -5.49
CA ASP A 263 10.93 15.26 -6.86
C ASP A 263 10.92 13.72 -7.06
N ALA A 264 9.74 13.14 -7.25
CA ALA A 264 9.53 11.69 -7.36
C ALA A 264 10.03 10.92 -6.11
N HIS A 265 9.55 11.31 -4.92
CA HIS A 265 9.86 10.58 -3.69
C HIS A 265 9.52 9.09 -3.86
N PRO A 266 10.41 8.15 -3.46
CA PRO A 266 10.18 6.71 -3.65
C PRO A 266 8.89 6.19 -3.01
N ASP A 267 8.51 6.69 -1.83
CA ASP A 267 7.29 6.27 -1.12
C ASP A 267 6.00 6.64 -1.86
N TRP A 268 6.06 7.54 -2.86
CA TRP A 268 4.91 7.81 -3.74
C TRP A 268 4.77 6.79 -4.88
N GLU A 269 5.64 5.78 -4.94
CA GLU A 269 5.64 4.72 -5.95
C GLU A 269 5.53 5.25 -7.39
N SER A 270 6.16 6.38 -7.68
CA SER A 270 5.93 7.17 -8.89
C SER A 270 7.24 7.44 -9.63
N ALA A 271 7.72 6.44 -10.36
CA ALA A 271 8.91 6.59 -11.19
C ALA A 271 8.74 7.73 -12.22
N PRO A 272 9.81 8.49 -12.49
CA PRO A 272 9.80 9.48 -13.56
C PRO A 272 9.58 8.84 -14.93
N ALA A 273 8.88 9.52 -15.84
CA ALA A 273 8.48 8.99 -17.13
C ALA A 273 8.94 9.88 -18.28
N TRP A 274 9.67 9.31 -19.24
CA TRP A 274 10.09 10.00 -20.45
C TRP A 274 8.96 10.22 -21.44
N SER A 275 8.94 11.41 -22.07
CA SER A 275 8.07 11.64 -23.23
C SER A 275 8.52 10.80 -24.43
N PRO A 276 7.57 10.39 -25.32
CA PRO A 276 7.91 9.56 -26.47
C PRO A 276 8.95 10.16 -27.44
N ASP A 277 9.13 11.48 -27.41
CA ASP A 277 10.05 12.22 -28.27
C ASP A 277 11.43 12.50 -27.62
N ASN A 278 11.73 11.92 -26.44
CA ASN A 278 12.94 12.12 -25.64
C ASN A 278 13.17 13.54 -25.10
N ARG A 279 12.16 14.45 -25.12
CA ARG A 279 12.41 15.85 -24.80
C ARG A 279 12.05 16.24 -23.38
N MET A 280 11.09 15.55 -22.79
CA MET A 280 10.53 15.89 -21.49
C MET A 280 10.53 14.67 -20.59
N ILE A 281 10.56 14.94 -19.28
CA ILE A 281 10.37 13.93 -18.23
C ILE A 281 9.21 14.40 -17.38
N ALA A 282 8.21 13.55 -17.17
CA ALA A 282 7.12 13.76 -16.23
C ALA A 282 7.49 13.12 -14.88
N PHE A 283 7.12 13.79 -13.80
CA PHE A 283 7.40 13.32 -12.45
C PHE A 283 6.38 13.90 -11.45
N VAL A 284 6.36 13.34 -10.26
CA VAL A 284 5.60 13.87 -9.13
C VAL A 284 6.47 14.87 -8.36
N HIS A 285 5.98 16.09 -8.24
CA HIS A 285 6.64 17.18 -7.51
C HIS A 285 5.94 17.39 -6.18
N GLY A 286 6.69 17.28 -5.09
CA GLY A 286 6.15 17.38 -3.73
C GLY A 286 5.94 18.80 -3.25
N GLY A 287 5.28 18.89 -2.10
CA GLY A 287 5.14 20.15 -1.37
C GLY A 287 6.31 20.43 -0.43
N ASP A 288 6.11 21.40 0.47
CA ASP A 288 7.11 21.79 1.48
C ASP A 288 7.53 20.58 2.34
N PRO A 289 8.80 20.18 2.34
CA PRO A 289 9.29 19.03 3.10
C PRO A 289 8.99 19.09 4.61
N LYS A 290 8.84 20.31 5.16
CA LYS A 290 8.50 20.51 6.57
C LYS A 290 7.05 20.17 6.89
N LYS A 291 6.21 20.05 5.90
CA LYS A 291 4.82 19.57 6.05
C LYS A 291 4.71 18.07 5.96
N ILE A 292 5.82 17.38 5.72
CA ILE A 292 5.91 15.93 5.66
C ILE A 292 4.86 15.37 4.69
N GLU A 293 4.21 14.27 5.08
CA GLU A 293 3.17 13.60 4.32
C GLU A 293 1.85 14.38 4.18
N TYR A 294 1.68 15.48 4.93
CA TYR A 294 0.45 16.29 4.88
C TYR A 294 0.36 17.20 3.66
N ALA A 295 1.49 17.56 3.04
CA ALA A 295 1.49 18.36 1.83
C ALA A 295 1.11 17.52 0.62
N THR A 296 0.14 18.01 -0.17
CA THR A 296 -0.20 17.37 -1.45
C THR A 296 0.94 17.55 -2.46
N HIS A 297 1.10 16.57 -3.34
CA HIS A 297 2.07 16.58 -4.41
C HIS A 297 1.41 16.61 -5.78
N SER A 298 2.09 17.24 -6.75
CA SER A 298 1.55 17.62 -8.04
C SER A 298 2.25 16.93 -9.20
N LEU A 299 1.57 16.84 -10.35
CA LEU A 299 2.21 16.43 -11.60
C LEU A 299 3.05 17.58 -12.18
N ALA A 300 4.30 17.29 -12.51
CA ALA A 300 5.22 18.21 -13.17
C ALA A 300 5.92 17.59 -14.38
N ILE A 301 6.44 18.45 -15.26
CA ILE A 301 7.33 18.07 -16.37
C ILE A 301 8.58 18.95 -16.37
N ILE A 302 9.70 18.37 -16.81
CA ILE A 302 10.97 19.07 -16.97
C ILE A 302 11.60 18.74 -18.33
N PRO A 303 12.26 19.71 -19.03
CA PRO A 303 13.04 19.37 -20.21
C PRO A 303 14.18 18.41 -19.89
N ALA A 304 14.33 17.34 -20.65
CA ALA A 304 15.44 16.40 -20.46
C ALA A 304 16.84 17.07 -20.61
N ALA A 305 16.92 18.15 -21.37
CA ALA A 305 18.14 18.97 -21.49
C ALA A 305 18.44 19.82 -20.25
N GLY A 306 17.56 19.85 -19.27
CA GLY A 306 17.62 20.73 -18.11
C GLY A 306 16.84 22.05 -18.32
N GLY A 307 16.63 22.77 -17.25
CA GLY A 307 15.84 24.00 -17.20
C GLY A 307 14.81 23.98 -16.09
N ALA A 308 13.87 24.93 -16.10
CA ALA A 308 12.84 25.01 -15.08
C ALA A 308 11.77 23.89 -15.26
N ALA A 309 11.41 23.24 -14.19
CA ALA A 309 10.24 22.38 -14.15
C ALA A 309 8.95 23.20 -14.30
N LYS A 310 7.93 22.61 -14.91
CA LYS A 310 6.59 23.15 -15.03
C LYS A 310 5.60 22.26 -14.31
N VAL A 311 5.00 22.76 -13.25
CA VAL A 311 3.88 22.10 -12.59
C VAL A 311 2.65 22.17 -13.51
N LEU A 312 2.04 21.02 -13.78
CA LEU A 312 0.86 20.90 -14.66
C LEU A 312 -0.47 20.99 -13.90
N THR A 313 -0.45 20.66 -12.60
CA THR A 313 -1.63 20.62 -11.73
C THR A 313 -1.50 21.53 -10.50
N PRO A 314 -1.15 22.82 -10.68
CA PRO A 314 -0.86 23.71 -9.54
C PRO A 314 -2.08 24.01 -8.65
N ASP A 315 -3.28 23.92 -9.21
CA ASP A 315 -4.54 24.22 -8.51
C ASP A 315 -5.25 22.96 -8.01
N LEU A 316 -4.66 21.77 -8.24
CA LEU A 316 -5.19 20.49 -7.77
C LEU A 316 -4.63 20.18 -6.38
N ASP A 317 -5.34 20.57 -5.34
CA ASP A 317 -4.96 20.24 -3.96
C ASP A 317 -5.32 18.78 -3.62
N ARG A 318 -4.68 17.84 -4.34
CA ARG A 318 -4.82 16.38 -4.24
C ARG A 318 -3.51 15.69 -4.55
N ASN A 319 -3.28 14.52 -3.98
CA ASN A 319 -2.12 13.70 -4.30
C ASN A 319 -2.22 13.15 -5.73
N VAL A 320 -1.15 13.33 -6.50
CA VAL A 320 -0.99 12.77 -7.84
C VAL A 320 0.09 11.69 -7.81
N ALA A 321 -0.14 10.57 -8.50
CA ALA A 321 0.79 9.47 -8.55
C ALA A 321 0.90 8.82 -9.93
N ARG A 322 1.98 8.06 -10.17
CA ARG A 322 2.21 7.16 -11.30
C ARG A 322 2.05 7.83 -12.68
N PRO A 323 2.81 8.90 -13.00
CA PRO A 323 2.70 9.59 -14.27
C PRO A 323 3.09 8.69 -15.44
N ARG A 324 2.27 8.69 -16.52
CA ARG A 324 2.53 7.92 -17.74
C ARG A 324 2.13 8.74 -18.96
N TRP A 325 3.05 8.94 -19.90
CA TRP A 325 2.75 9.69 -21.13
C TRP A 325 1.75 8.94 -22.02
N SER A 326 0.88 9.71 -22.66
CA SER A 326 0.09 9.20 -23.79
C SER A 326 1.01 8.90 -24.98
N PRO A 327 0.69 7.91 -25.84
CA PRO A 327 1.53 7.54 -26.98
C PRO A 327 1.81 8.70 -27.95
N ASP A 328 0.90 9.67 -28.05
CA ASP A 328 1.06 10.87 -28.89
C ASP A 328 1.84 12.01 -28.23
N GLY A 329 2.24 11.85 -26.97
CA GLY A 329 3.01 12.81 -26.20
C GLY A 329 2.28 14.11 -25.82
N LYS A 330 0.95 14.20 -26.01
CA LYS A 330 0.19 15.44 -25.77
C LYS A 330 -0.41 15.50 -24.37
N SER A 331 -0.48 14.39 -23.68
CA SER A 331 -1.04 14.31 -22.32
C SER A 331 -0.29 13.29 -21.46
N ILE A 332 -0.56 13.33 -20.17
CA ILE A 332 -0.02 12.42 -19.17
C ILE A 332 -1.20 11.83 -18.41
N PHE A 333 -1.24 10.51 -18.32
CA PHE A 333 -2.13 9.79 -17.42
C PHE A 333 -1.52 9.81 -16.02
N ALA A 334 -2.35 9.95 -15.00
CA ALA A 334 -1.93 9.88 -13.61
C ALA A 334 -3.08 9.41 -12.71
N LEU A 335 -2.74 8.86 -11.56
CA LEU A 335 -3.71 8.62 -10.49
C LEU A 335 -3.87 9.90 -9.67
N VAL A 336 -5.09 10.13 -9.19
CA VAL A 336 -5.41 11.23 -8.28
C VAL A 336 -6.22 10.66 -7.12
N GLU A 337 -5.73 10.88 -5.91
CA GLU A 337 -6.44 10.56 -4.69
C GLU A 337 -7.48 11.65 -4.40
N ASP A 338 -8.75 11.30 -4.23
CA ASP A 338 -9.84 12.26 -4.08
C ASP A 338 -10.97 11.72 -3.20
N ASP A 339 -11.08 12.27 -2.01
CA ASP A 339 -12.20 12.15 -1.05
C ASP A 339 -12.88 10.76 -1.00
N GLY A 340 -12.13 9.75 -0.58
CA GLY A 340 -12.60 8.36 -0.48
C GLY A 340 -12.58 7.61 -1.82
N ALA A 341 -11.84 8.09 -2.80
CA ALA A 341 -11.60 7.41 -4.06
C ALA A 341 -10.15 7.63 -4.55
N GLN A 342 -9.70 6.78 -5.46
CA GLN A 342 -8.53 7.04 -6.29
C GLN A 342 -8.91 6.85 -7.74
N ILE A 343 -8.72 7.86 -8.56
CA ILE A 343 -9.21 7.94 -9.92
C ILE A 343 -8.06 8.02 -10.93
N LEU A 344 -8.29 7.53 -12.15
CA LEU A 344 -7.39 7.74 -13.27
C LEU A 344 -7.81 9.00 -14.03
N VAL A 345 -6.86 9.90 -14.24
CA VAL A 345 -7.06 11.15 -15.00
C VAL A 345 -6.09 11.24 -16.17
N ARG A 346 -6.39 12.13 -17.10
CA ARG A 346 -5.52 12.57 -18.19
C ARG A 346 -5.29 14.09 -18.04
N VAL A 347 -4.03 14.51 -18.04
CA VAL A 347 -3.62 15.91 -17.91
C VAL A 347 -2.91 16.34 -19.19
N ALA A 348 -3.34 17.44 -19.80
CA ALA A 348 -2.68 17.99 -20.99
C ALA A 348 -1.26 18.50 -20.64
N THR A 349 -0.28 18.34 -21.53
CA THR A 349 1.09 18.86 -21.31
C THR A 349 1.16 20.39 -21.27
N THR A 350 0.12 21.05 -21.75
CA THR A 350 -0.09 22.49 -21.60
C THR A 350 -0.49 22.89 -20.17
N GLY A 351 -0.91 21.94 -19.34
CA GLY A 351 -1.56 22.14 -18.04
C GLY A 351 -3.06 22.35 -18.18
N GLY A 352 -3.73 22.48 -17.05
CA GLY A 352 -5.18 22.66 -16.96
C GLY A 352 -5.83 21.63 -16.03
N ALA A 353 -7.17 21.65 -15.95
CA ALA A 353 -7.90 20.73 -15.11
C ALA A 353 -7.71 19.27 -15.61
N PRO A 354 -7.44 18.30 -14.71
CA PRO A 354 -7.38 16.89 -15.07
C PRO A 354 -8.72 16.40 -15.63
N GLU A 355 -8.69 15.65 -16.73
CA GLU A 355 -9.86 15.02 -17.32
C GLU A 355 -10.02 13.59 -16.78
N PRO A 356 -11.13 13.22 -16.12
CA PRO A 356 -11.33 11.88 -15.63
C PRO A 356 -11.40 10.84 -16.75
N VAL A 357 -10.60 9.77 -16.64
CA VAL A 357 -10.63 8.58 -17.51
C VAL A 357 -11.41 7.46 -16.84
N VAL A 358 -11.12 7.20 -15.57
CA VAL A 358 -11.85 6.26 -14.72
C VAL A 358 -12.12 6.93 -13.38
N ALA A 359 -13.38 7.12 -13.05
CA ALA A 359 -13.84 7.80 -11.83
C ALA A 359 -15.07 7.10 -11.23
N GLY A 360 -15.60 7.66 -10.14
CA GLY A 360 -16.77 7.18 -9.40
C GLY A 360 -16.39 6.36 -8.17
N ARG A 361 -17.38 5.68 -7.56
CA ARG A 361 -17.23 4.94 -6.29
C ARG A 361 -16.34 3.70 -6.46
N ARG A 362 -15.04 3.91 -6.55
CA ARG A 362 -14.01 2.88 -6.75
C ARG A 362 -12.62 3.42 -6.44
N THR A 363 -11.70 2.49 -6.27
CA THR A 363 -10.28 2.78 -6.15
C THR A 363 -9.54 2.18 -7.34
N VAL A 364 -8.79 3.01 -8.07
CA VAL A 364 -7.88 2.62 -9.15
C VAL A 364 -6.47 2.60 -8.57
N ASN A 365 -5.88 1.43 -8.31
CA ASN A 365 -4.57 1.32 -7.67
C ASN A 365 -3.40 1.32 -8.67
N ALA A 366 -3.62 0.80 -9.87
CA ALA A 366 -2.61 0.76 -10.92
C ALA A 366 -3.27 0.90 -12.30
N PHE A 367 -2.47 1.28 -13.30
CA PHE A 367 -2.89 1.30 -14.69
C PHE A 367 -1.70 1.12 -15.62
N ASP A 368 -1.99 0.75 -16.86
CA ASP A 368 -1.01 0.81 -17.95
C ASP A 368 -1.69 1.26 -19.24
N VAL A 369 -0.88 1.84 -20.16
CA VAL A 369 -1.31 2.39 -21.43
C VAL A 369 -0.52 1.74 -22.56
N SER A 370 -1.22 1.11 -23.49
CA SER A 370 -0.60 0.49 -24.66
C SER A 370 -0.20 1.52 -25.73
N LYS A 371 0.62 1.12 -26.70
CA LYS A 371 1.04 1.98 -27.83
C LYS A 371 -0.13 2.45 -28.71
N ASP A 372 -1.25 1.73 -28.72
CA ASP A 372 -2.47 2.06 -29.44
C ASP A 372 -3.54 2.73 -28.54
N ASP A 373 -3.10 3.37 -27.46
CA ASP A 373 -3.91 4.15 -26.50
C ASP A 373 -5.01 3.34 -25.78
N LYS A 374 -4.88 2.00 -25.69
CA LYS A 374 -5.71 1.20 -24.83
C LYS A 374 -5.26 1.38 -23.38
N VAL A 375 -6.19 1.35 -22.46
CA VAL A 375 -5.93 1.54 -21.03
C VAL A 375 -6.43 0.33 -20.26
N ILE A 376 -5.58 -0.25 -19.42
CA ILE A 376 -5.98 -1.18 -18.35
C ILE A 376 -5.87 -0.49 -17.00
N VAL A 377 -6.75 -0.88 -16.09
CA VAL A 377 -6.78 -0.38 -14.71
C VAL A 377 -6.98 -1.54 -13.75
N LEU A 378 -6.31 -1.46 -12.62
CA LEU A 378 -6.52 -2.31 -11.46
C LEU A 378 -7.54 -1.63 -10.57
N VAL A 379 -8.71 -2.21 -10.41
CA VAL A 379 -9.86 -1.55 -9.76
C VAL A 379 -10.43 -2.44 -8.67
N SER A 380 -10.69 -1.83 -7.51
CA SER A 380 -11.52 -2.36 -6.45
C SER A 380 -12.79 -1.51 -6.27
N THR A 381 -13.83 -2.13 -5.73
CA THR A 381 -15.06 -1.50 -5.26
C THR A 381 -15.41 -2.05 -3.87
N PRO A 382 -16.28 -1.41 -3.08
CA PRO A 382 -16.62 -1.88 -1.74
C PRO A 382 -17.10 -3.35 -1.65
N ASP A 383 -17.55 -3.91 -2.76
CA ASP A 383 -18.08 -5.27 -2.86
C ASP A 383 -17.20 -6.22 -3.71
N ARG A 384 -16.05 -5.75 -4.18
CA ARG A 384 -15.15 -6.54 -5.05
C ARG A 384 -13.67 -6.21 -4.77
N PRO A 385 -12.83 -7.20 -4.40
CA PRO A 385 -11.38 -7.06 -4.39
C PRO A 385 -10.84 -6.61 -5.75
N PHE A 386 -9.59 -6.18 -5.79
CA PHE A 386 -8.94 -5.74 -7.01
C PHE A 386 -9.01 -6.78 -8.12
N GLU A 387 -9.36 -6.33 -9.32
CA GLU A 387 -9.33 -7.07 -10.57
C GLU A 387 -8.85 -6.14 -11.69
N VAL A 388 -8.29 -6.71 -12.76
CA VAL A 388 -7.86 -5.93 -13.93
C VAL A 388 -9.04 -5.70 -14.87
N PHE A 389 -9.22 -4.46 -15.27
CA PHE A 389 -10.27 -4.04 -16.22
C PHE A 389 -9.67 -3.33 -17.44
N ALA A 390 -10.30 -3.50 -18.59
CA ALA A 390 -10.13 -2.61 -19.72
C ALA A 390 -11.00 -1.36 -19.53
N ALA A 391 -10.38 -0.17 -19.62
CA ALA A 391 -11.12 1.09 -19.65
C ALA A 391 -11.52 1.40 -21.11
N GLU A 392 -12.80 1.35 -21.43
CA GLU A 392 -13.36 1.52 -22.75
C GLU A 392 -14.40 2.64 -22.76
N ASN A 393 -14.71 3.22 -23.92
CA ASN A 393 -15.68 4.33 -24.06
C ASN A 393 -17.07 4.05 -23.45
N ARG A 394 -17.41 2.79 -23.22
CA ARG A 394 -18.70 2.36 -22.63
C ARG A 394 -18.60 1.94 -21.16
N GLY A 395 -17.46 2.14 -20.52
CA GLY A 395 -17.19 1.76 -19.13
C GLY A 395 -16.07 0.73 -18.99
N LEU A 396 -16.07 0.05 -17.86
CA LEU A 396 -15.04 -0.95 -17.52
C LEU A 396 -15.49 -2.36 -17.92
N ARG A 397 -14.62 -3.07 -18.65
CA ARG A 397 -14.79 -4.50 -18.95
C ARG A 397 -13.77 -5.32 -18.13
N CYS A 398 -14.27 -6.19 -17.27
CA CYS A 398 -13.43 -7.04 -16.43
C CYS A 398 -12.63 -8.04 -17.28
N LEU A 399 -11.31 -8.07 -17.09
CA LEU A 399 -10.40 -8.98 -17.79
C LEU A 399 -9.99 -10.17 -16.93
N THR A 400 -9.97 -10.01 -15.61
CA THR A 400 -9.66 -11.06 -14.65
C THR A 400 -10.87 -11.33 -13.76
N LYS A 401 -10.98 -12.55 -13.23
CA LYS A 401 -12.12 -13.00 -12.41
C LYS A 401 -11.64 -13.90 -11.30
N GLN A 402 -10.51 -13.52 -10.68
CA GLN A 402 -9.84 -14.35 -9.69
C GLN A 402 -10.69 -14.53 -8.42
N ASN A 403 -11.51 -13.51 -8.09
CA ASN A 403 -12.32 -13.48 -6.89
C ASN A 403 -13.81 -13.84 -7.11
N ASP A 404 -14.28 -14.02 -8.35
CA ASP A 404 -15.70 -14.24 -8.66
C ASP A 404 -16.27 -15.48 -7.96
N ALA A 405 -15.53 -16.60 -7.95
CA ALA A 405 -15.98 -17.85 -7.34
C ALA A 405 -16.12 -17.73 -5.81
N PHE A 406 -15.27 -16.97 -5.16
CA PHE A 406 -15.36 -16.65 -3.74
C PHE A 406 -16.57 -15.76 -3.45
N LEU A 407 -16.69 -14.64 -4.15
CA LEU A 407 -17.77 -13.68 -3.96
C LEU A 407 -19.18 -14.23 -4.25
N ALA A 408 -19.25 -15.21 -5.14
CA ALA A 408 -20.52 -15.91 -5.41
C ALA A 408 -21.10 -16.63 -4.19
N GLN A 409 -20.25 -17.00 -3.22
CA GLN A 409 -20.62 -17.76 -2.02
C GLN A 409 -20.87 -16.87 -0.79
N ILE A 410 -20.43 -15.60 -0.84
CA ILE A 410 -20.35 -14.73 0.35
C ILE A 410 -21.40 -13.64 0.30
N GLN A 411 -22.08 -13.43 1.43
CA GLN A 411 -22.94 -12.29 1.68
C GLN A 411 -22.11 -11.20 2.38
N LEU A 412 -21.89 -10.07 1.67
CA LEU A 412 -21.17 -8.91 2.18
C LEU A 412 -22.12 -7.92 2.85
N GLY A 413 -21.59 -7.14 3.77
CA GLY A 413 -22.24 -5.96 4.31
C GLY A 413 -22.33 -4.83 3.26
N ARG A 414 -23.44 -4.10 3.28
CA ARG A 414 -23.63 -2.93 2.42
C ARG A 414 -22.74 -1.80 2.90
N VAL A 415 -21.93 -1.25 2.02
CA VAL A 415 -21.08 -0.08 2.30
C VAL A 415 -21.80 1.20 1.89
N GLU A 416 -21.80 2.17 2.77
CA GLU A 416 -22.40 3.50 2.60
C GLU A 416 -21.32 4.56 2.82
N GLU A 417 -21.22 5.54 1.92
CA GLU A 417 -20.47 6.77 2.17
C GLU A 417 -21.23 7.65 3.16
N THR A 418 -20.53 8.16 4.17
CA THR A 418 -21.13 8.98 5.23
C THR A 418 -20.55 10.39 5.24
N LYS A 419 -21.37 11.34 5.67
CA LYS A 419 -20.98 12.73 5.90
C LYS A 419 -21.65 13.21 7.18
N PHE A 420 -20.87 13.73 8.07
CA PHE A 420 -21.33 14.21 9.37
C PHE A 420 -20.55 15.46 9.78
N LYS A 421 -20.96 16.11 10.85
CA LYS A 421 -20.26 17.28 11.38
C LYS A 421 -19.54 16.95 12.66
N SER A 422 -18.27 17.35 12.71
CA SER A 422 -17.50 17.39 13.96
C SER A 422 -18.05 18.44 14.93
N GLN A 423 -17.55 18.42 16.15
CA GLN A 423 -18.00 19.31 17.23
C GLN A 423 -17.84 20.80 16.87
N ASP A 424 -16.81 21.15 16.11
CA ASP A 424 -16.55 22.54 15.66
C ASP A 424 -17.29 22.92 14.36
N GLY A 425 -18.13 22.00 13.83
CA GLY A 425 -18.91 22.20 12.61
C GLY A 425 -18.18 21.78 11.32
N THR A 426 -16.94 21.32 11.41
CA THR A 426 -16.19 20.77 10.25
C THR A 426 -16.94 19.56 9.68
N GLU A 427 -17.14 19.52 8.36
CA GLU A 427 -17.70 18.35 7.69
C GLU A 427 -16.62 17.26 7.56
N VAL A 428 -16.92 16.07 8.07
CA VAL A 428 -16.08 14.88 8.03
C VAL A 428 -16.77 13.86 7.15
N HIS A 429 -16.01 13.20 6.29
CA HIS A 429 -16.48 12.12 5.43
C HIS A 429 -15.97 10.78 5.95
N GLY A 430 -16.52 9.69 5.44
CA GLY A 430 -16.10 8.35 5.78
C GLY A 430 -17.03 7.29 5.19
N PHE A 431 -16.98 6.11 5.78
CA PHE A 431 -17.78 4.97 5.33
C PHE A 431 -18.45 4.29 6.51
N LEU A 432 -19.54 3.61 6.24
CA LEU A 432 -20.24 2.76 7.16
C LEU A 432 -20.54 1.42 6.48
N ILE A 433 -20.11 0.30 7.09
CA ILE A 433 -20.50 -1.02 6.64
C ILE A 433 -21.62 -1.53 7.54
N HIS A 434 -22.77 -1.78 6.93
CA HIS A 434 -23.91 -2.35 7.62
C HIS A 434 -23.76 -3.87 7.74
N PRO A 435 -24.13 -4.49 8.86
CA PRO A 435 -24.19 -5.94 8.97
C PRO A 435 -25.08 -6.55 7.87
N PRO A 436 -24.68 -7.66 7.20
CA PRO A 436 -25.49 -8.27 6.14
C PRO A 436 -26.90 -8.66 6.56
N ASN A 437 -27.09 -8.97 7.85
CA ASN A 437 -28.37 -9.39 8.44
C ASN A 437 -29.01 -8.31 9.32
N GLU A 438 -28.65 -7.03 9.09
CA GLU A 438 -29.25 -5.90 9.81
C GLU A 438 -30.75 -5.90 9.66
N LYS A 439 -31.46 -5.79 10.79
CA LYS A 439 -32.90 -5.63 10.79
C LYS A 439 -33.30 -4.14 10.88
N SER A 440 -34.17 -3.73 9.99
CA SER A 440 -34.64 -2.34 9.96
C SER A 440 -35.21 -1.90 11.32
N GLY A 441 -34.65 -0.81 11.86
CA GLY A 441 -35.07 -0.20 13.11
C GLY A 441 -34.49 -0.85 14.39
N GLU A 442 -33.67 -1.89 14.30
CA GLU A 442 -32.93 -2.44 15.43
C GLU A 442 -31.53 -1.80 15.51
N LYS A 443 -31.18 -1.25 16.69
CA LYS A 443 -29.84 -0.75 16.97
C LYS A 443 -28.92 -1.92 17.31
N GLY A 444 -27.78 -2.00 16.61
CA GLY A 444 -26.78 -3.04 16.82
C GLY A 444 -25.51 -2.56 17.51
N PRO A 445 -24.57 -3.47 17.82
CA PRO A 445 -23.24 -3.08 18.25
C PRO A 445 -22.51 -2.40 17.08
N ALA A 446 -21.69 -1.40 17.42
CA ALA A 446 -20.89 -0.71 16.42
C ALA A 446 -19.40 -0.66 16.79
N LEU A 447 -18.54 -0.83 15.78
CA LEU A 447 -17.11 -0.70 15.89
C LEU A 447 -16.69 0.61 15.20
N LEU A 448 -16.19 1.55 15.98
CA LEU A 448 -15.44 2.69 15.45
C LEU A 448 -14.05 2.21 15.05
N ARG A 449 -13.70 2.37 13.78
CA ARG A 449 -12.47 1.84 13.19
C ARG A 449 -11.63 2.97 12.57
N PRO A 450 -10.82 3.71 13.36
CA PRO A 450 -9.87 4.67 12.82
C PRO A 450 -8.85 4.00 11.88
N HIS A 451 -8.47 4.66 10.78
CA HIS A 451 -7.44 4.16 9.85
C HIS A 451 -6.02 4.47 10.31
N GLY A 452 -5.04 3.83 9.68
CA GLY A 452 -3.62 4.11 9.82
C GLY A 452 -3.19 5.38 9.05
N GLY A 453 -1.94 5.69 9.03
CA GLY A 453 -1.35 6.88 8.41
C GLY A 453 -0.70 7.78 9.46
N PRO A 454 -1.12 9.04 9.71
CA PRO A 454 -2.47 9.63 9.53
C PRO A 454 -2.84 10.10 8.13
N ALA A 455 -1.87 10.52 7.31
CA ALA A 455 -2.09 11.05 5.97
C ALA A 455 -2.44 9.94 4.95
N SER A 456 -3.52 9.24 5.22
CA SER A 456 -4.15 8.19 4.42
C SER A 456 -5.66 8.40 4.43
N GLN A 457 -6.43 7.52 3.77
CA GLN A 457 -7.89 7.56 3.82
C GLN A 457 -8.52 6.19 3.61
N TYR A 458 -9.71 5.96 4.19
CA TYR A 458 -10.60 4.92 3.70
C TYR A 458 -11.15 5.30 2.34
N GLN A 459 -11.25 4.30 1.45
CA GLN A 459 -11.63 4.50 0.07
C GLN A 459 -12.75 3.53 -0.35
N ASN A 460 -13.30 3.78 -1.53
CA ASN A 460 -14.27 2.89 -2.18
C ASN A 460 -13.61 1.60 -2.68
N GLU A 461 -13.13 0.77 -1.76
CA GLU A 461 -12.47 -0.50 -2.03
C GLU A 461 -12.98 -1.63 -1.12
N PHE A 462 -12.64 -2.85 -1.47
CA PHE A 462 -12.98 -4.04 -0.68
C PHE A 462 -12.03 -4.19 0.48
N GLU A 463 -12.58 -4.25 1.68
CA GLU A 463 -11.84 -4.38 2.93
C GLU A 463 -12.26 -5.65 3.67
N PHE A 464 -11.48 -6.73 3.54
CA PHE A 464 -11.83 -8.03 4.12
C PHE A 464 -12.07 -7.95 5.63
N GLU A 465 -11.16 -7.34 6.39
CA GLU A 465 -11.26 -7.22 7.86
C GLU A 465 -12.56 -6.50 8.28
N LYS A 466 -12.90 -5.41 7.61
CA LYS A 466 -14.09 -4.61 7.93
C LYS A 466 -15.36 -5.35 7.53
N GLN A 467 -15.36 -6.05 6.41
CA GLN A 467 -16.46 -6.95 6.01
C GLN A 467 -16.61 -8.15 6.97
N LEU A 468 -15.50 -8.66 7.52
CA LEU A 468 -15.51 -9.70 8.55
C LEU A 468 -16.18 -9.22 9.84
N PHE A 469 -15.89 -8.01 10.30
CA PHE A 469 -16.59 -7.42 11.45
C PHE A 469 -18.09 -7.27 11.17
N ALA A 470 -18.46 -6.78 9.99
CA ALA A 470 -19.86 -6.65 9.61
C ALA A 470 -20.57 -8.01 9.55
N ALA A 471 -19.91 -9.05 9.03
CA ALA A 471 -20.43 -10.42 9.02
C ALA A 471 -20.66 -10.99 10.43
N ASN A 472 -19.95 -10.47 11.44
CA ASN A 472 -20.13 -10.82 12.85
C ASN A 472 -21.13 -9.91 13.57
N GLY A 473 -21.89 -9.09 12.85
CA GLY A 473 -22.99 -8.29 13.35
C GLY A 473 -22.63 -6.90 13.87
N TYR A 474 -21.41 -6.42 13.61
CA TYR A 474 -20.99 -5.05 13.97
C TYR A 474 -21.27 -4.09 12.82
N ALA A 475 -21.91 -2.95 13.09
CA ALA A 475 -21.85 -1.81 12.18
C ALA A 475 -20.45 -1.20 12.26
N VAL A 476 -19.72 -1.16 11.14
CA VAL A 476 -18.32 -0.69 11.11
C VAL A 476 -18.29 0.76 10.66
N VAL A 477 -17.95 1.67 11.57
CA VAL A 477 -17.87 3.11 11.35
C VAL A 477 -16.44 3.49 11.02
N MET A 478 -16.19 3.97 9.82
CA MET A 478 -14.88 4.19 9.20
C MET A 478 -14.73 5.66 8.80
N PRO A 479 -14.43 6.58 9.73
CA PRO A 479 -14.24 7.98 9.40
C PRO A 479 -12.90 8.24 8.69
N ASN A 480 -12.85 9.31 7.87
CA ASN A 480 -11.67 9.98 7.41
C ASN A 480 -11.54 11.32 8.16
N PRO A 481 -11.00 11.32 9.41
CA PRO A 481 -10.89 12.51 10.23
C PRO A 481 -9.90 13.52 9.65
N ARG A 482 -9.85 14.74 10.20
CA ARG A 482 -8.74 15.65 9.92
C ARG A 482 -7.40 14.95 10.20
N GLY A 483 -6.42 15.18 9.35
CA GLY A 483 -5.20 14.38 9.24
C GLY A 483 -5.22 13.46 8.03
N SER A 484 -6.41 13.04 7.57
CA SER A 484 -6.53 12.18 6.38
C SER A 484 -6.16 12.91 5.11
N SER A 485 -5.67 12.15 4.13
CA SER A 485 -5.44 12.60 2.76
C SER A 485 -6.75 12.74 1.95
N GLY A 486 -6.65 13.01 0.64
CA GLY A 486 -7.79 13.05 -0.28
C GLY A 486 -8.66 14.32 -0.22
N ARG A 487 -8.44 15.19 0.77
CA ARG A 487 -9.21 16.45 0.94
C ARG A 487 -8.36 17.71 0.99
N GLY A 488 -7.13 17.60 0.51
CA GLY A 488 -6.18 18.69 0.38
C GLY A 488 -5.32 18.94 1.62
N THR A 489 -4.30 19.76 1.42
CA THR A 489 -3.26 20.04 2.42
C THR A 489 -3.82 20.63 3.72
N GLU A 490 -4.80 21.54 3.66
CA GLU A 490 -5.35 22.16 4.88
C GLU A 490 -6.06 21.14 5.77
N TYR A 491 -6.81 20.20 5.17
CA TYR A 491 -7.49 19.14 5.90
C TYR A 491 -6.50 18.16 6.52
N ALA A 492 -5.50 17.75 5.77
CA ALA A 492 -4.42 16.87 6.23
C ALA A 492 -3.62 17.52 7.37
N MET A 493 -3.24 18.80 7.23
CA MET A 493 -2.55 19.58 8.25
C MET A 493 -3.38 19.86 9.52
N GLY A 494 -4.65 19.47 9.54
CA GLY A 494 -5.56 19.74 10.65
C GLY A 494 -5.13 19.21 12.01
N ILE A 495 -4.20 18.26 12.02
CA ILE A 495 -3.66 17.61 13.24
C ILE A 495 -2.16 17.85 13.44
N TYR A 496 -1.51 18.62 12.57
CA TYR A 496 -0.07 18.86 12.62
C TYR A 496 0.38 19.30 14.02
N ALA A 497 1.34 18.60 14.61
CA ALA A 497 1.84 18.77 15.98
C ALA A 497 0.75 18.79 17.08
N SER A 498 -0.42 18.16 16.80
CA SER A 498 -1.57 18.19 17.70
C SER A 498 -2.43 16.91 17.62
N TRP A 499 -1.77 15.78 17.41
CA TRP A 499 -2.40 14.46 17.38
C TRP A 499 -3.25 14.19 18.62
N GLY A 500 -4.40 13.53 18.44
CA GLY A 500 -5.32 13.20 19.51
C GLY A 500 -6.28 14.34 19.92
N GLU A 501 -6.32 15.43 19.18
CA GLU A 501 -7.24 16.55 19.42
C GLU A 501 -8.40 16.54 18.43
N ARG A 502 -8.22 17.11 17.24
CA ARG A 502 -9.28 17.27 16.25
C ARG A 502 -9.69 15.96 15.59
N ASP A 503 -8.73 15.09 15.33
CA ASP A 503 -8.95 13.73 14.84
C ASP A 503 -9.82 12.90 15.79
N VAL A 504 -9.55 12.95 17.08
CA VAL A 504 -10.37 12.28 18.10
C VAL A 504 -11.80 12.89 18.18
N GLN A 505 -11.94 14.21 18.01
CA GLN A 505 -13.27 14.85 17.96
C GLN A 505 -14.05 14.38 16.73
N ASP A 506 -13.37 14.26 15.59
CA ASP A 506 -13.97 13.80 14.34
C ASP A 506 -14.38 12.32 14.43
N ASP A 507 -13.54 11.47 15.02
CA ASP A 507 -13.84 10.07 15.28
C ASP A 507 -15.04 9.88 16.23
N LEU A 508 -15.09 10.66 17.31
CA LEU A 508 -16.23 10.62 18.23
C LEU A 508 -17.52 11.08 17.56
N ALA A 509 -17.44 12.10 16.70
CA ALA A 509 -18.59 12.58 15.94
C ALA A 509 -19.11 11.53 14.95
N ALA A 510 -18.24 10.69 14.36
CA ALA A 510 -18.64 9.56 13.52
C ALA A 510 -19.46 8.53 14.31
N ALA A 511 -19.02 8.19 15.53
CA ALA A 511 -19.75 7.30 16.42
C ALA A 511 -21.09 7.91 16.84
N ASP A 512 -21.12 9.22 17.10
CA ASP A 512 -22.34 9.95 17.45
C ASP A 512 -23.36 10.00 16.30
N ASP A 513 -22.89 10.18 15.06
CA ASP A 513 -23.74 10.09 13.86
C ASP A 513 -24.41 8.71 13.73
N ALA A 514 -23.63 7.64 13.88
CA ALA A 514 -24.16 6.28 13.82
C ALA A 514 -25.22 6.01 14.92
N VAL A 515 -25.02 6.55 16.12
CA VAL A 515 -26.00 6.48 17.23
C VAL A 515 -27.24 7.31 16.92
N ALA A 516 -27.07 8.56 16.46
CA ALA A 516 -28.19 9.48 16.15
C ALA A 516 -29.07 8.96 15.02
N ARG A 517 -28.46 8.31 14.03
CA ARG A 517 -29.16 7.63 12.91
C ARG A 517 -29.87 6.34 13.34
N GLY A 518 -29.70 5.89 14.58
CA GLY A 518 -30.33 4.68 15.10
C GLY A 518 -29.71 3.37 14.61
N ILE A 519 -28.49 3.42 14.09
CA ILE A 519 -27.72 2.26 13.60
C ILE A 519 -26.97 1.63 14.79
N ALA A 520 -26.25 2.45 15.56
CA ALA A 520 -25.48 2.02 16.71
C ALA A 520 -26.26 2.13 18.02
N ASP A 521 -26.13 1.12 18.88
CA ASP A 521 -26.55 1.17 20.27
C ASP A 521 -25.46 1.87 21.08
N PRO A 522 -25.76 3.02 21.76
CA PRO A 522 -24.76 3.75 22.55
C PRO A 522 -24.14 2.92 23.68
N ASP A 523 -24.83 1.88 24.14
CA ASP A 523 -24.36 0.98 25.20
C ASP A 523 -23.53 -0.21 24.64
N ARG A 524 -23.36 -0.30 23.33
CA ARG A 524 -22.65 -1.41 22.65
C ARG A 524 -21.61 -0.93 21.66
N LEU A 525 -20.93 0.19 22.01
CA LEU A 525 -19.85 0.76 21.17
C LEU A 525 -18.51 0.10 21.47
N LEU A 526 -17.78 -0.19 20.43
CA LEU A 526 -16.43 -0.72 20.41
C LEU A 526 -15.52 0.23 19.65
N VAL A 527 -14.21 0.13 19.88
CA VAL A 527 -13.21 0.88 19.11
C VAL A 527 -11.98 0.01 18.86
N GLY A 528 -11.32 0.21 17.71
CA GLY A 528 -10.06 -0.47 17.47
C GLY A 528 -9.43 -0.08 16.15
N GLY A 529 -8.09 0.04 16.13
CA GLY A 529 -7.32 0.43 15.00
C GLY A 529 -5.94 -0.20 14.99
N TRP A 530 -5.23 -0.02 13.88
CA TRP A 530 -3.87 -0.45 13.63
C TRP A 530 -3.00 0.75 13.26
N SER A 531 -1.72 0.78 13.65
CA SER A 531 -0.82 1.88 13.37
C SER A 531 -1.34 3.20 13.96
N TYR A 532 -1.42 4.28 13.19
CA TYR A 532 -2.06 5.51 13.65
C TYR A 532 -3.51 5.29 14.14
N GLY A 533 -4.26 4.37 13.52
CA GLY A 533 -5.60 4.00 14.02
C GLY A 533 -5.56 3.34 15.40
N GLY A 534 -4.48 2.62 15.75
CA GLY A 534 -4.20 2.15 17.11
C GLY A 534 -3.85 3.29 18.06
N MET A 535 -3.08 4.28 17.58
CA MET A 535 -2.80 5.53 18.33
C MET A 535 -4.10 6.28 18.62
N ALA A 536 -4.93 6.52 17.59
CA ALA A 536 -6.25 7.14 17.74
C ALA A 536 -7.13 6.37 18.73
N THR A 537 -7.10 5.02 18.71
CA THR A 537 -7.78 4.18 19.70
C THR A 537 -7.30 4.49 21.12
N ASN A 538 -5.98 4.63 21.35
CA ASN A 538 -5.43 4.96 22.67
C ASN A 538 -5.85 6.36 23.11
N TYR A 539 -5.88 7.35 22.24
CA TYR A 539 -6.42 8.69 22.54
C TYR A 539 -7.91 8.63 22.89
N LEU A 540 -8.69 7.89 22.11
CA LEU A 540 -10.14 7.74 22.33
C LEU A 540 -10.47 7.14 23.69
N ILE A 541 -9.82 6.02 24.07
CA ILE A 541 -10.08 5.38 25.38
C ILE A 541 -9.52 6.17 26.57
N ALA A 542 -8.53 7.04 26.36
CA ALA A 542 -8.05 7.97 27.38
C ALA A 542 -8.95 9.22 27.52
N THR A 543 -9.74 9.54 26.49
CA THR A 543 -10.63 10.71 26.46
C THR A 543 -12.03 10.37 26.95
N THR A 544 -12.55 9.17 26.67
CA THR A 544 -13.92 8.76 27.03
C THR A 544 -14.01 7.32 27.50
N THR A 545 -15.03 7.00 28.29
CA THR A 545 -15.31 5.66 28.83
C THR A 545 -16.49 4.97 28.14
N ARG A 546 -16.97 5.48 27.00
CA ARG A 546 -18.19 4.98 26.32
C ARG A 546 -17.99 3.64 25.60
N PHE A 547 -16.75 3.26 25.29
CA PHE A 547 -16.46 2.01 24.61
C PHE A 547 -16.42 0.82 25.57
N LYS A 548 -17.06 -0.29 25.22
CA LYS A 548 -17.15 -1.50 26.06
C LYS A 548 -15.89 -2.35 25.99
N ALA A 549 -15.20 -2.32 24.84
CA ALA A 549 -13.88 -2.93 24.65
C ALA A 549 -13.13 -2.20 23.52
N ALA A 550 -11.81 -2.35 23.51
CA ALA A 550 -10.92 -1.82 22.48
C ALA A 550 -9.90 -2.85 22.05
N PHE A 551 -9.40 -2.74 20.81
CA PHE A 551 -8.09 -3.27 20.44
C PHE A 551 -7.20 -2.15 19.89
N SER A 552 -5.92 -2.20 20.22
CA SER A 552 -4.92 -1.24 19.76
C SER A 552 -3.74 -2.02 19.20
N GLY A 553 -3.64 -2.05 17.89
CA GLY A 553 -2.62 -2.81 17.17
C GLY A 553 -1.47 -1.93 16.71
N ALA A 554 -0.22 -2.39 16.87
CA ALA A 554 1.00 -1.72 16.42
C ALA A 554 0.93 -0.21 16.66
N SER A 555 0.80 0.21 17.93
CA SER A 555 0.42 1.58 18.27
C SER A 555 1.38 2.26 19.23
N THR A 556 1.59 3.55 19.04
CA THR A 556 2.34 4.41 19.96
C THR A 556 1.39 5.19 20.87
N SER A 557 1.76 5.35 22.15
CA SER A 557 1.01 6.11 23.14
C SER A 557 1.87 7.10 23.92
N ASN A 558 3.15 6.80 24.00
CA ASN A 558 4.21 7.62 24.56
C ASN A 558 5.16 8.01 23.44
N ILE A 559 4.81 9.07 22.72
CA ILE A 559 5.54 9.51 21.54
C ILE A 559 7.00 9.88 21.89
N LEU A 560 7.23 10.40 23.11
CA LEU A 560 8.58 10.67 23.58
C LEU A 560 9.45 9.41 23.63
N ALA A 561 8.88 8.25 23.94
CA ALA A 561 9.61 6.98 23.89
C ALA A 561 9.81 6.45 22.47
N GLY A 562 9.08 6.98 21.49
CA GLY A 562 9.25 6.71 20.06
C GLY A 562 10.52 7.32 19.49
N TYR A 563 10.95 8.49 20.02
CA TYR A 563 12.11 9.20 19.48
C TYR A 563 13.37 8.33 19.46
N GLY A 564 13.87 8.06 18.25
CA GLY A 564 15.05 7.21 18.02
C GLY A 564 14.83 5.71 18.27
N THR A 565 13.59 5.24 18.48
CA THR A 565 13.28 3.81 18.61
C THR A 565 12.56 3.24 17.38
N ASP A 566 12.03 4.09 16.53
CA ASP A 566 11.34 3.77 15.28
C ASP A 566 12.04 4.39 14.05
N GLN A 567 11.39 4.38 12.90
CA GLN A 567 11.92 4.92 11.64
C GLN A 567 11.64 6.41 11.41
N TYR A 568 10.84 7.08 12.26
CA TYR A 568 10.29 8.41 12.01
C TYR A 568 11.07 9.57 12.65
N VAL A 569 12.33 9.37 13.06
CA VAL A 569 13.09 10.39 13.81
C VAL A 569 13.15 11.74 13.09
N ARG A 570 13.32 11.73 11.76
CA ARG A 570 13.36 12.95 10.94
C ARG A 570 12.00 13.65 10.89
N ASP A 571 10.93 12.87 10.70
CA ASP A 571 9.57 13.37 10.58
C ASP A 571 9.11 13.97 11.90
N TYR A 572 9.46 13.35 13.03
CA TYR A 572 9.25 13.95 14.35
C TYR A 572 10.00 15.27 14.51
N GLU A 573 11.25 15.38 14.07
CA GLU A 573 11.99 16.63 14.17
C GLU A 573 11.39 17.75 13.32
N TYR A 574 10.84 17.43 12.15
CA TYR A 574 10.12 18.38 11.32
C TYR A 574 8.79 18.84 11.93
N GLU A 575 7.99 17.90 12.44
CA GLU A 575 6.64 18.18 12.93
C GLU A 575 6.64 18.66 14.39
N LEU A 576 7.34 17.97 15.28
CA LEU A 576 7.28 18.20 16.72
C LEU A 576 8.48 19.02 17.24
N GLY A 577 9.53 19.16 16.43
CA GLY A 577 10.83 19.63 16.88
C GLY A 577 11.56 18.58 17.75
N THR A 578 12.78 18.90 18.20
CA THR A 578 13.50 17.97 19.08
C THR A 578 12.92 17.94 20.50
N PRO A 579 12.90 16.79 21.20
CA PRO A 579 12.30 16.67 22.52
C PRO A 579 12.87 17.63 23.58
N TRP A 580 14.16 17.95 23.49
CA TRP A 580 14.80 18.87 24.42
C TRP A 580 14.56 20.35 24.12
N ALA A 581 14.16 20.70 22.89
CA ALA A 581 13.79 22.05 22.51
C ALA A 581 12.29 22.33 22.72
N HIS A 582 11.43 21.32 22.54
CA HIS A 582 9.97 21.43 22.56
C HIS A 582 9.32 20.35 23.44
N PRO A 583 9.75 20.16 24.71
CA PRO A 583 9.23 19.09 25.59
C PRO A 583 7.73 19.17 25.81
N GLU A 584 7.13 20.36 25.73
CA GLU A 584 5.69 20.58 25.87
C GLU A 584 4.88 19.94 24.73
N VAL A 585 5.39 19.98 23.48
CA VAL A 585 4.74 19.35 22.32
C VAL A 585 4.76 17.83 22.48
N TRP A 586 5.91 17.28 22.82
CA TRP A 586 6.08 15.83 23.05
C TRP A 586 5.23 15.31 24.21
N THR A 587 5.12 16.09 25.29
CA THR A 587 4.22 15.77 26.40
C THR A 587 2.77 15.78 25.95
N LYS A 588 2.35 16.76 25.15
CA LYS A 588 1.01 16.90 24.63
C LYS A 588 0.60 15.70 23.77
N VAL A 589 1.42 15.31 22.78
CA VAL A 589 1.13 14.16 21.92
C VAL A 589 1.32 12.80 22.61
N SER A 590 1.96 12.75 23.77
CA SER A 590 2.03 11.56 24.64
C SER A 590 0.85 11.43 25.60
N TYR A 591 -0.25 12.14 25.35
CA TYR A 591 -1.43 12.20 26.21
C TYR A 591 -1.97 10.84 26.68
N PRO A 592 -2.12 9.80 25.84
CA PRO A 592 -2.73 8.54 26.28
C PRO A 592 -1.94 7.85 27.39
N PHE A 593 -0.61 7.83 27.28
CA PHE A 593 0.24 7.21 28.29
C PHE A 593 0.25 8.02 29.60
N LEU A 594 0.36 9.34 29.50
CA LEU A 594 0.41 10.24 30.67
C LEU A 594 -0.94 10.34 31.40
N HIS A 595 -2.03 9.94 30.75
CA HIS A 595 -3.38 9.90 31.30
C HIS A 595 -4.00 8.50 31.31
N ALA A 596 -3.18 7.46 31.40
CA ALA A 596 -3.63 6.07 31.44
C ALA A 596 -4.59 5.80 32.64
N ASP A 597 -4.50 6.57 33.71
CA ASP A 597 -5.39 6.52 34.86
C ASP A 597 -6.87 6.84 34.54
N LYS A 598 -7.12 7.53 33.43
CA LYS A 598 -8.48 7.80 32.91
C LYS A 598 -9.09 6.61 32.20
N ILE A 599 -8.28 5.68 31.69
CA ILE A 599 -8.72 4.55 30.88
C ILE A 599 -9.46 3.53 31.77
N LYS A 600 -10.68 3.17 31.34
CA LYS A 600 -11.50 2.12 31.97
C LYS A 600 -11.87 1.02 30.98
N THR A 601 -11.65 1.24 29.70
CA THR A 601 -12.01 0.34 28.61
C THR A 601 -11.09 -0.87 28.59
N PRO A 602 -11.60 -2.11 28.67
CA PRO A 602 -10.82 -3.33 28.44
C PRO A 602 -10.13 -3.26 27.08
N THR A 603 -8.79 -3.41 27.04
CA THR A 603 -8.01 -3.19 25.83
C THR A 603 -7.10 -4.36 25.50
N LEU A 604 -7.15 -4.84 24.25
CA LEU A 604 -6.25 -5.82 23.67
C LEU A 604 -5.16 -5.09 22.87
N PHE A 605 -3.90 -5.32 23.22
CA PHE A 605 -2.75 -4.83 22.47
C PHE A 605 -2.16 -5.95 21.61
N LEU A 606 -1.74 -5.62 20.37
CA LEU A 606 -1.12 -6.56 19.44
C LEU A 606 0.02 -5.86 18.70
N CYS A 607 1.15 -6.53 18.52
CA CYS A 607 2.30 -5.96 17.82
C CYS A 607 3.20 -7.05 17.26
N GLY A 608 3.87 -6.78 16.15
CA GLY A 608 4.99 -7.58 15.67
C GLY A 608 6.21 -7.44 16.59
N GLU A 609 6.94 -8.51 16.84
CA GLU A 609 8.15 -8.47 17.66
C GLU A 609 9.26 -7.62 17.02
N SER A 610 9.32 -7.64 15.68
CA SER A 610 10.32 -6.96 14.86
C SER A 610 9.77 -5.68 14.19
N ASP A 611 8.67 -5.12 14.69
CA ASP A 611 8.10 -3.89 14.17
C ASP A 611 9.01 -2.69 14.47
N PHE A 612 9.67 -2.15 13.44
CA PHE A 612 10.49 -0.93 13.50
C PHE A 612 9.76 0.32 13.01
N ASN A 613 8.57 0.15 12.45
CA ASN A 613 7.67 1.24 12.13
C ASN A 613 7.00 1.77 13.41
N VAL A 614 6.34 0.89 14.16
CA VAL A 614 5.72 1.21 15.46
C VAL A 614 6.18 0.19 16.51
N PRO A 615 7.32 0.43 17.17
CA PRO A 615 7.99 -0.56 18.01
C PRO A 615 7.15 -1.11 19.16
N LEU A 616 7.31 -2.40 19.42
CA LEU A 616 6.66 -3.16 20.48
C LEU A 616 6.70 -2.47 21.86
N LEU A 617 7.76 -1.71 22.14
CA LEU A 617 7.97 -0.96 23.40
C LEU A 617 6.72 -0.16 23.82
N ASN A 618 6.04 0.51 22.89
CA ASN A 618 4.88 1.35 23.19
C ASN A 618 3.64 0.52 23.59
N SER A 619 3.44 -0.63 22.95
CA SER A 619 2.39 -1.58 23.33
C SER A 619 2.65 -2.19 24.72
N GLU A 620 3.91 -2.52 25.04
CA GLU A 620 4.33 -3.02 26.36
C GLU A 620 4.08 -1.98 27.46
N GLN A 621 4.41 -0.70 27.21
CA GLN A 621 4.19 0.39 28.17
C GLN A 621 2.72 0.57 28.51
N MET A 622 1.84 0.60 27.52
CA MET A 622 0.40 0.72 27.73
C MET A 622 -0.20 -0.50 28.41
N TYR A 623 0.19 -1.70 27.97
CA TYR A 623 -0.21 -2.93 28.66
C TYR A 623 0.16 -2.88 30.14
N GLN A 624 1.41 -2.55 30.48
CA GLN A 624 1.87 -2.49 31.86
C GLN A 624 1.11 -1.40 32.67
N ALA A 625 0.87 -0.24 32.08
CA ALA A 625 0.11 0.84 32.72
C ALA A 625 -1.32 0.38 33.07
N LEU A 626 -2.04 -0.23 32.13
CA LEU A 626 -3.39 -0.73 32.36
C LEU A 626 -3.42 -1.89 33.37
N ARG A 627 -2.42 -2.79 33.36
CA ARG A 627 -2.28 -3.84 34.36
C ARG A 627 -2.08 -3.27 35.76
N THR A 628 -1.25 -2.25 35.90
CA THR A 628 -1.02 -1.54 37.17
C THR A 628 -2.31 -0.91 37.72
N LEU A 629 -3.14 -0.37 36.82
CA LEU A 629 -4.41 0.27 37.15
C LEU A 629 -5.57 -0.73 37.36
N GLY A 630 -5.35 -2.02 37.14
CA GLY A 630 -6.38 -3.06 37.27
C GLY A 630 -7.40 -3.08 36.13
N VAL A 631 -7.12 -2.41 35.00
CA VAL A 631 -7.96 -2.46 33.80
C VAL A 631 -7.71 -3.79 33.07
N PRO A 632 -8.76 -4.54 32.69
CA PRO A 632 -8.57 -5.78 31.94
C PRO A 632 -7.82 -5.52 30.62
N THR A 633 -6.71 -6.22 30.44
CA THR A 633 -5.87 -6.05 29.24
C THR A 633 -5.09 -7.32 28.93
N GLU A 634 -4.82 -7.53 27.65
CA GLU A 634 -3.94 -8.57 27.11
C GLU A 634 -2.95 -7.94 26.14
N LEU A 635 -1.73 -8.48 26.04
CA LEU A 635 -0.73 -8.12 25.05
C LEU A 635 -0.39 -9.36 24.24
N VAL A 636 -0.46 -9.28 22.93
CA VAL A 636 -0.10 -10.35 21.99
C VAL A 636 1.09 -9.88 21.16
N ILE A 637 2.18 -10.61 21.27
CA ILE A 637 3.41 -10.38 20.52
C ILE A 637 3.53 -11.45 19.46
N TYR A 638 3.70 -11.06 18.20
CA TYR A 638 3.85 -11.99 17.07
C TYR A 638 5.33 -12.13 16.71
N PRO A 639 5.94 -13.29 17.02
CA PRO A 639 7.38 -13.50 16.82
C PRO A 639 7.82 -13.29 15.37
N GLY A 640 8.89 -12.51 15.17
CA GLY A 640 9.49 -12.25 13.87
C GLY A 640 8.61 -11.46 12.89
N GLN A 641 7.43 -10.95 13.31
CA GLN A 641 6.60 -10.12 12.45
C GLN A 641 7.01 -8.65 12.56
N PHE A 642 6.90 -7.97 11.43
CA PHE A 642 7.09 -6.54 11.26
C PHE A 642 5.76 -5.78 11.47
N HIS A 643 5.64 -4.58 10.91
CA HIS A 643 4.43 -3.78 11.02
C HIS A 643 3.24 -4.47 10.33
N ASP A 644 3.47 -5.01 9.14
CA ASP A 644 2.54 -5.88 8.44
C ASP A 644 2.88 -7.35 8.64
N PHE A 645 1.85 -8.18 8.86
CA PHE A 645 2.04 -9.60 9.08
C PHE A 645 2.09 -10.35 7.75
N THR A 646 3.16 -11.11 7.58
CA THR A 646 3.39 -11.93 6.38
C THR A 646 2.98 -13.40 6.58
N GLN A 647 2.84 -13.88 7.82
CA GLN A 647 2.46 -15.26 8.10
C GLN A 647 0.94 -15.41 8.21
N PRO A 648 0.30 -16.23 7.34
CA PRO A 648 -1.14 -16.44 7.33
C PRO A 648 -1.73 -16.92 8.67
N SER A 649 -1.03 -17.78 9.39
CA SER A 649 -1.46 -18.24 10.72
C SER A 649 -1.60 -17.10 11.72
N TYR A 650 -0.73 -16.09 11.67
CA TYR A 650 -0.79 -14.92 12.55
C TYR A 650 -1.90 -13.95 12.12
N ILE A 651 -2.13 -13.79 10.82
CA ILE A 651 -3.26 -13.00 10.31
C ILE A 651 -4.59 -13.63 10.79
N LEU A 652 -4.71 -14.95 10.68
CA LEU A 652 -5.89 -15.69 11.14
C LEU A 652 -6.06 -15.58 12.67
N ASP A 653 -4.98 -15.73 13.43
CA ASP A 653 -5.00 -15.58 14.89
C ASP A 653 -5.44 -14.17 15.29
N ARG A 654 -4.93 -13.13 14.62
CA ARG A 654 -5.29 -11.73 14.85
C ARG A 654 -6.80 -11.51 14.68
N TYR A 655 -7.40 -11.98 13.60
CA TYR A 655 -8.84 -11.85 13.37
C TYR A 655 -9.66 -12.57 14.44
N ASN A 656 -9.26 -13.81 14.81
CA ASN A 656 -9.92 -14.55 15.87
C ASN A 656 -9.82 -13.85 17.23
N ARG A 657 -8.68 -13.25 17.56
CA ARG A 657 -8.50 -12.48 18.80
C ARG A 657 -9.38 -11.25 18.86
N TYR A 658 -9.49 -10.48 17.78
CA TYR A 658 -10.40 -9.34 17.72
C TYR A 658 -11.84 -9.75 18.04
N LEU A 659 -12.35 -10.75 17.36
CA LEU A 659 -13.72 -11.23 17.53
C LEU A 659 -13.95 -11.83 18.93
N ASN A 660 -13.03 -12.61 19.45
CA ASN A 660 -13.10 -13.21 20.79
C ASN A 660 -13.03 -12.13 21.87
N TRP A 661 -12.16 -11.11 21.73
CA TRP A 661 -12.03 -10.03 22.67
C TRP A 661 -13.33 -9.22 22.77
N PHE A 662 -13.89 -8.82 21.66
CA PHE A 662 -15.15 -8.13 21.61
C PHE A 662 -16.31 -8.96 22.17
N GLY A 663 -16.40 -10.25 21.79
CA GLY A 663 -17.41 -11.17 22.31
C GLY A 663 -17.37 -11.37 23.83
N LYS A 664 -16.20 -11.18 24.48
CA LYS A 664 -16.02 -11.29 25.92
C LYS A 664 -16.66 -10.12 26.69
N TYR A 665 -16.72 -8.91 26.10
CA TYR A 665 -17.14 -7.69 26.77
C TYR A 665 -18.46 -7.11 26.26
N LEU A 666 -18.98 -7.61 25.15
CA LEU A 666 -20.31 -7.22 24.68
C LEU A 666 -21.38 -8.08 25.38
N PRO A 667 -22.43 -7.47 25.95
CA PRO A 667 -23.59 -8.21 26.37
C PRO A 667 -24.24 -8.90 25.15
N LYS A 668 -24.58 -10.16 25.30
CA LYS A 668 -25.31 -10.93 24.27
C LYS A 668 -26.72 -10.40 24.08
#